data_cd817744904a518f126d0e2da31b700b
#
_entry.id   cd817744904a518f126d0e2da31b700b
#
_cell.length_a   1.000
_cell.length_b   1.000
_cell.length_c   1.000
_cell.angle_alpha   90.00
_cell.angle_beta   90.00
_cell.angle_gamma   90.00
#
_symmetry.space_group_name_H-M   'P 1'
#
loop_
_entity.id
_entity.type
_entity.pdbx_description
1 polymer ?
#
loop_
_entity_poly.entity_id
_entity_poly.type
_entity_poly.pdbx_seq_one_letter_code
_entity_poly.pdbx_strand_id
1 'polypeptide(L)'
;MSDIAGKRILVTGGAGTIGSHVTDLLVEGGASQVVVLDNFVRGRRANLARALASGRVELVEGDIRDAATVHRVTEGADLVYHLAAIRITQCAEEPRLANEVMVNGTFNVLEAAAAAGVGKVIASSSASVYGLAESFPTTERHHPYNNDTFYGAAKAFNEGMLRSFHAMYGLDYVALRYFNVYGPRMDIHGLYTEVLIRWMERIEAGEPPLILGDGTQTMDFVDVRDIARANILAAREGLTDEVFNVASATETSLRELADGLLDVMGSDLEPVHGPARAVNGVTRRLADTSLAEERLGFKAEIDLRTGLRDLVDWWRAEKGATATDADRAVTRIPVMVPWLGEEEAAAAADAVRSGWVAQGPRVAAFEQAFAERVGAAHAVAVSSCTTALHLALVALGLGPGDEVVVPSLSFIATANAVRYVGAEPVFADVDLATGNLTAATVDAVRTGRTKAVLVVHQAGVPADVAALRAACEGWGLPLVEDAACAIGSTVDGASVGRGALLAAWSFHPRKLLTTGEGGMVTTDDAEWAARLRRLREHGMNVSAAERHASGKPVLESYLETGFNYRMTDIQAAVGLAQLARLDALVARRRELGARYARLLADVPGLVPVRDPEHGEGNFQSYWVLLDGEFPVGRDELLALLAEAGISARRGIMASHLEPAYAGHPAAALPVTERISRDSLILPLFHTMTEEQQDRVVAVLREAAARR
;
A
#
# COMPACT_ATOMS: atom_id res chain seq x y z
N MET A 1 4.67 -31.55 -27.37
CA MET A 1 3.29 -31.48 -26.78
C MET A 1 2.87 -32.80 -26.13
N SER A 2 3.49 -33.95 -26.41
CA SER A 2 3.22 -35.23 -25.72
C SER A 2 3.61 -35.19 -24.24
N ASP A 3 4.63 -34.41 -23.87
CA ASP A 3 5.23 -34.43 -22.55
C ASP A 3 4.42 -33.66 -21.45
N ILE A 4 3.41 -32.88 -21.85
CA ILE A 4 2.52 -32.14 -20.96
C ILE A 4 1.08 -32.67 -20.97
N ALA A 5 0.70 -33.44 -22.01
CA ALA A 5 -0.65 -33.95 -22.16
C ALA A 5 -1.04 -34.91 -21.02
N GLY A 6 -2.21 -34.69 -20.44
CA GLY A 6 -2.75 -35.50 -19.33
C GLY A 6 -2.11 -35.21 -17.95
N LYS A 7 -1.09 -34.36 -17.85
CA LYS A 7 -0.38 -34.08 -16.61
C LYS A 7 -1.10 -33.01 -15.75
N ARG A 8 -0.94 -33.11 -14.42
CA ARG A 8 -1.24 -32.06 -13.46
C ARG A 8 -0.01 -31.20 -13.27
N ILE A 9 -0.11 -29.89 -13.48
CA ILE A 9 1.01 -28.98 -13.57
C ILE A 9 0.83 -27.80 -12.62
N LEU A 10 1.84 -27.48 -11.81
CA LEU A 10 1.88 -26.27 -11.01
C LEU A 10 2.65 -25.17 -11.76
N VAL A 11 2.07 -23.95 -11.78
CA VAL A 11 2.73 -22.74 -12.31
C VAL A 11 2.76 -21.69 -11.19
N THR A 12 3.94 -21.38 -10.64
CA THR A 12 4.09 -20.25 -9.70
C THR A 12 4.36 -18.98 -10.48
N GLY A 13 3.73 -17.86 -10.08
CA GLY A 13 3.78 -16.61 -10.84
C GLY A 13 3.00 -16.68 -12.16
N GLY A 14 1.99 -17.55 -12.20
CA GLY A 14 1.27 -17.86 -13.43
C GLY A 14 0.32 -16.78 -13.93
N ALA A 15 -0.01 -15.77 -13.12
CA ALA A 15 -0.79 -14.60 -13.53
C ALA A 15 0.06 -13.43 -14.07
N GLY A 16 1.39 -13.55 -14.01
CA GLY A 16 2.35 -12.58 -14.57
C GLY A 16 2.47 -12.65 -16.10
N THR A 17 3.29 -11.77 -16.67
CA THR A 17 3.52 -11.65 -18.11
C THR A 17 3.90 -13.01 -18.75
N ILE A 18 4.97 -13.65 -18.29
CA ILE A 18 5.43 -14.92 -18.83
C ILE A 18 4.50 -16.07 -18.43
N GLY A 19 4.16 -16.15 -17.14
CA GLY A 19 3.39 -17.25 -16.57
C GLY A 19 2.02 -17.43 -17.21
N SER A 20 1.35 -16.35 -17.59
CA SER A 20 0.03 -16.42 -18.22
C SER A 20 0.08 -16.97 -19.66
N HIS A 21 1.15 -16.66 -20.42
CA HIS A 21 1.34 -17.26 -21.74
C HIS A 21 1.73 -18.74 -21.64
N VAL A 22 2.57 -19.11 -20.67
CA VAL A 22 2.90 -20.52 -20.37
C VAL A 22 1.63 -21.28 -19.99
N THR A 23 0.80 -20.72 -19.11
CA THR A 23 -0.47 -21.33 -18.68
C THR A 23 -1.42 -21.58 -19.87
N ASP A 24 -1.55 -20.61 -20.79
CA ASP A 24 -2.33 -20.81 -22.03
C ASP A 24 -1.81 -21.99 -22.84
N LEU A 25 -0.50 -22.06 -23.10
CA LEU A 25 0.10 -23.13 -23.88
C LEU A 25 0.01 -24.51 -23.19
N LEU A 26 0.07 -24.58 -21.85
CA LEU A 26 -0.14 -25.81 -21.09
C LEU A 26 -1.57 -26.33 -21.25
N VAL A 27 -2.56 -25.43 -21.19
CA VAL A 27 -3.97 -25.78 -21.45
C VAL A 27 -4.15 -26.25 -22.89
N GLU A 28 -3.60 -25.55 -23.87
CA GLU A 28 -3.66 -25.94 -25.30
C GLU A 28 -2.95 -27.27 -25.58
N GLY A 29 -1.84 -27.49 -24.91
CA GLY A 29 -1.05 -28.74 -24.99
C GLY A 29 -1.70 -29.94 -24.31
N GLY A 30 -2.90 -29.78 -23.73
CA GLY A 30 -3.67 -30.91 -23.21
C GLY A 30 -3.36 -31.28 -21.75
N ALA A 31 -2.78 -30.41 -20.95
CA ALA A 31 -2.67 -30.63 -19.51
C ALA A 31 -4.03 -30.98 -18.91
N SER A 32 -4.08 -31.97 -18.01
CA SER A 32 -5.32 -32.38 -17.35
C SER A 32 -5.80 -31.33 -16.34
N GLN A 33 -4.86 -30.71 -15.64
CA GLN A 33 -5.10 -29.62 -14.69
C GLN A 33 -3.87 -28.72 -14.64
N VAL A 34 -4.06 -27.42 -14.58
CA VAL A 34 -3.01 -26.44 -14.31
C VAL A 34 -3.37 -25.69 -13.02
N VAL A 35 -2.56 -25.84 -11.98
CA VAL A 35 -2.69 -25.06 -10.75
C VAL A 35 -1.82 -23.82 -10.87
N VAL A 36 -2.40 -22.66 -10.79
CA VAL A 36 -1.68 -21.37 -10.81
C VAL A 36 -1.61 -20.83 -9.38
N LEU A 37 -0.39 -20.66 -8.85
CA LEU A 37 -0.13 -19.98 -7.58
C LEU A 37 0.42 -18.58 -7.87
N ASP A 38 -0.30 -17.54 -7.46
CA ASP A 38 0.12 -16.15 -7.64
C ASP A 38 -0.39 -15.28 -6.48
N ASN A 39 0.40 -14.33 -6.01
CA ASN A 39 0.02 -13.40 -4.94
C ASN A 39 -0.58 -12.08 -5.47
N PHE A 40 -0.71 -11.95 -6.78
CA PHE A 40 -1.26 -10.79 -7.49
C PHE A 40 -0.61 -9.43 -7.18
N VAL A 41 0.60 -9.41 -6.62
CA VAL A 41 1.37 -8.16 -6.47
C VAL A 41 1.63 -7.52 -7.83
N ARG A 42 1.83 -8.35 -8.87
CA ARG A 42 2.04 -7.91 -10.25
C ARG A 42 1.24 -8.71 -11.27
N GLY A 43 0.92 -9.95 -10.95
CA GLY A 43 0.05 -10.80 -11.76
C GLY A 43 -1.37 -10.24 -11.80
N ARG A 44 -2.08 -10.45 -12.92
CA ARG A 44 -3.45 -10.02 -13.11
C ARG A 44 -4.33 -11.20 -13.47
N ARG A 45 -5.48 -11.34 -12.81
CA ARG A 45 -6.46 -12.39 -13.15
C ARG A 45 -6.91 -12.31 -14.62
N ALA A 46 -7.00 -11.08 -15.17
CA ALA A 46 -7.34 -10.84 -16.57
C ALA A 46 -6.36 -11.53 -17.55
N ASN A 47 -5.07 -11.63 -17.21
CA ASN A 47 -4.07 -12.32 -18.02
C ASN A 47 -4.39 -13.82 -18.20
N LEU A 48 -5.15 -14.41 -17.29
CA LEU A 48 -5.52 -15.83 -17.29
C LEU A 48 -6.93 -16.07 -17.86
N ALA A 49 -7.63 -15.04 -18.35
CA ALA A 49 -9.03 -15.15 -18.80
C ALA A 49 -9.23 -16.29 -19.81
N ARG A 50 -8.33 -16.43 -20.81
CA ARG A 50 -8.37 -17.49 -21.82
C ARG A 50 -8.17 -18.88 -21.21
N ALA A 51 -7.17 -19.03 -20.33
CA ALA A 51 -6.87 -20.31 -19.69
C ALA A 51 -7.99 -20.72 -18.71
N LEU A 52 -8.52 -19.79 -17.91
CA LEU A 52 -9.61 -20.02 -16.97
C LEU A 52 -10.89 -20.47 -17.69
N ALA A 53 -11.20 -19.92 -18.88
CA ALA A 53 -12.35 -20.32 -19.68
C ALA A 53 -12.33 -21.79 -20.10
N SER A 54 -11.17 -22.47 -20.07
CA SER A 54 -11.05 -23.90 -20.36
C SER A 54 -11.63 -24.83 -19.29
N GLY A 55 -11.86 -24.32 -18.06
CA GLY A 55 -12.28 -25.11 -16.90
C GLY A 55 -11.20 -26.04 -16.33
N ARG A 56 -9.96 -26.00 -16.85
CA ARG A 56 -8.83 -26.84 -16.42
C ARG A 56 -7.80 -26.11 -15.55
N VAL A 57 -8.03 -24.82 -15.26
CA VAL A 57 -7.14 -24.01 -14.44
C VAL A 57 -7.74 -23.79 -13.07
N GLU A 58 -7.00 -24.20 -12.05
CA GLU A 58 -7.26 -23.87 -10.66
C GLU A 58 -6.39 -22.67 -10.26
N LEU A 59 -7.00 -21.58 -9.84
CA LEU A 59 -6.30 -20.36 -9.44
C LEU A 59 -6.25 -20.26 -7.92
N VAL A 60 -5.05 -20.28 -7.34
CA VAL A 60 -4.79 -20.17 -5.91
C VAL A 60 -4.08 -18.84 -5.65
N GLU A 61 -4.73 -17.96 -4.91
CA GLU A 61 -4.09 -16.76 -4.39
C GLU A 61 -3.20 -17.12 -3.20
N GLY A 62 -1.88 -16.88 -3.31
CA GLY A 62 -0.91 -17.23 -2.27
C GLY A 62 0.51 -16.85 -2.63
N ASP A 63 1.39 -16.92 -1.65
CA ASP A 63 2.79 -16.51 -1.78
C ASP A 63 3.73 -17.70 -1.65
N ILE A 64 4.78 -17.78 -2.49
CA ILE A 64 5.78 -18.85 -2.44
C ILE A 64 6.62 -18.85 -1.14
N ARG A 65 6.57 -17.77 -0.35
CA ARG A 65 7.17 -17.70 0.99
C ARG A 65 6.41 -18.51 2.02
N ASP A 66 5.13 -18.80 1.79
CA ASP A 66 4.33 -19.69 2.63
C ASP A 66 4.54 -21.14 2.21
N ALA A 67 5.45 -21.83 2.91
CA ALA A 67 5.80 -23.22 2.66
C ALA A 67 4.56 -24.15 2.72
N ALA A 68 3.63 -23.92 3.63
CA ALA A 68 2.42 -24.76 3.78
C ALA A 68 1.52 -24.66 2.54
N THR A 69 1.32 -23.47 2.02
CA THR A 69 0.58 -23.25 0.76
C THR A 69 1.31 -23.88 -0.41
N VAL A 70 2.65 -23.70 -0.53
CA VAL A 70 3.46 -24.30 -1.60
C VAL A 70 3.36 -25.83 -1.58
N HIS A 71 3.53 -26.46 -0.41
CA HIS A 71 3.38 -27.92 -0.28
C HIS A 71 2.01 -28.40 -0.74
N ARG A 72 0.94 -27.74 -0.29
CA ARG A 72 -0.44 -28.11 -0.63
C ARG A 72 -0.73 -28.03 -2.12
N VAL A 73 -0.26 -27.01 -2.83
CA VAL A 73 -0.54 -26.84 -4.26
C VAL A 73 0.36 -27.72 -5.13
N THR A 74 1.53 -28.16 -4.62
CA THR A 74 2.48 -29.05 -5.30
C THR A 74 2.05 -30.51 -5.21
N GLU A 75 1.23 -30.89 -4.23
CA GLU A 75 0.78 -32.27 -4.05
C GLU A 75 0.13 -32.83 -5.33
N GLY A 76 0.63 -33.95 -5.81
CA GLY A 76 0.18 -34.64 -7.02
C GLY A 76 0.52 -33.93 -8.34
N ALA A 77 1.37 -32.91 -8.33
CA ALA A 77 1.86 -32.29 -9.56
C ALA A 77 2.92 -33.19 -10.25
N ASP A 78 2.77 -33.38 -11.56
CA ASP A 78 3.76 -34.08 -12.38
C ASP A 78 4.94 -33.16 -12.76
N LEU A 79 4.63 -31.87 -12.99
CA LEU A 79 5.60 -30.87 -13.40
C LEU A 79 5.37 -29.56 -12.61
N VAL A 80 6.45 -28.81 -12.39
CA VAL A 80 6.41 -27.46 -11.81
C VAL A 80 7.07 -26.46 -12.75
N TYR A 81 6.36 -25.40 -13.13
CA TYR A 81 6.92 -24.20 -13.76
C TYR A 81 7.11 -23.12 -12.73
N HIS A 82 8.35 -22.90 -12.31
CA HIS A 82 8.68 -21.91 -11.30
C HIS A 82 9.05 -20.58 -11.93
N LEU A 83 8.06 -19.68 -12.07
CA LEU A 83 8.19 -18.38 -12.73
C LEU A 83 8.01 -17.19 -11.76
N ALA A 84 7.61 -17.44 -10.52
CA ALA A 84 7.45 -16.41 -9.50
C ALA A 84 8.80 -15.73 -9.21
N ALA A 85 8.84 -14.41 -9.32
CA ALA A 85 10.02 -13.58 -9.09
C ALA A 85 9.62 -12.12 -8.88
N ILE A 86 10.53 -11.34 -8.29
CA ILE A 86 10.43 -9.87 -8.25
C ILE A 86 11.46 -9.23 -9.17
N ARG A 87 11.28 -7.96 -9.51
CA ARG A 87 12.15 -7.24 -10.47
C ARG A 87 13.49 -6.85 -9.89
N ILE A 88 14.47 -6.65 -10.80
CA ILE A 88 15.82 -6.21 -10.46
C ILE A 88 15.83 -4.88 -9.70
N THR A 89 14.97 -3.92 -10.07
CA THR A 89 14.83 -2.63 -9.38
C THR A 89 14.29 -2.81 -7.97
N GLN A 90 13.26 -3.61 -7.78
CA GLN A 90 12.72 -3.92 -6.47
C GLN A 90 13.73 -4.70 -5.60
N CYS A 91 14.52 -5.61 -6.19
CA CYS A 91 15.60 -6.28 -5.47
C CYS A 91 16.65 -5.31 -4.93
N ALA A 92 16.93 -4.21 -5.65
CA ALA A 92 17.86 -3.19 -5.20
C ALA A 92 17.30 -2.31 -4.06
N GLU A 93 16.01 -2.02 -4.11
CA GLU A 93 15.33 -1.19 -3.10
C GLU A 93 14.96 -1.97 -1.84
N GLU A 94 14.56 -3.23 -1.99
CA GLU A 94 14.10 -4.11 -0.91
C GLU A 94 14.90 -5.43 -0.86
N PRO A 95 16.21 -5.40 -0.57
CA PRO A 95 17.07 -6.59 -0.68
C PRO A 95 16.69 -7.72 0.30
N ARG A 96 16.08 -7.41 1.44
CA ARG A 96 15.57 -8.42 2.38
C ARG A 96 14.35 -9.15 1.79
N LEU A 97 13.39 -8.43 1.24
CA LEU A 97 12.26 -9.01 0.53
C LEU A 97 12.73 -9.83 -0.68
N ALA A 98 13.76 -9.33 -1.38
CA ALA A 98 14.36 -10.07 -2.50
C ALA A 98 14.92 -11.43 -2.06
N ASN A 99 15.62 -11.50 -0.93
CA ASN A 99 16.09 -12.77 -0.38
C ASN A 99 14.94 -13.71 0.01
N GLU A 100 13.90 -13.18 0.65
CA GLU A 100 12.73 -13.95 1.07
C GLU A 100 12.00 -14.57 -0.14
N VAL A 101 11.77 -13.78 -1.18
CA VAL A 101 11.03 -14.26 -2.37
C VAL A 101 11.92 -15.09 -3.29
N MET A 102 13.10 -14.54 -3.68
CA MET A 102 13.92 -15.14 -4.71
C MET A 102 14.71 -16.37 -4.23
N VAL A 103 15.13 -16.39 -2.96
CA VAL A 103 15.93 -17.47 -2.39
C VAL A 103 15.07 -18.41 -1.56
N ASN A 104 14.47 -17.94 -0.47
CA ASN A 104 13.67 -18.79 0.43
C ASN A 104 12.41 -19.31 -0.26
N GLY A 105 11.72 -18.47 -1.05
CA GLY A 105 10.55 -18.89 -1.82
C GLY A 105 10.88 -19.97 -2.87
N THR A 106 12.01 -19.82 -3.58
CA THR A 106 12.50 -20.86 -4.52
C THR A 106 12.84 -22.15 -3.77
N PHE A 107 13.50 -22.06 -2.60
CA PHE A 107 13.78 -23.22 -1.76
C PHE A 107 12.50 -23.97 -1.38
N ASN A 108 11.45 -23.27 -0.92
CA ASN A 108 10.16 -23.87 -0.58
C ASN A 108 9.56 -24.65 -1.77
N VAL A 109 9.66 -24.08 -2.99
CA VAL A 109 9.15 -24.74 -4.20
C VAL A 109 9.93 -26.02 -4.51
N LEU A 110 11.26 -25.98 -4.42
CA LEU A 110 12.11 -27.15 -4.67
C LEU A 110 11.93 -28.23 -3.61
N GLU A 111 11.84 -27.86 -2.34
CA GLU A 111 11.58 -28.77 -1.23
C GLU A 111 10.22 -29.48 -1.40
N ALA A 112 9.15 -28.71 -1.70
CA ALA A 112 7.84 -29.27 -1.95
C ALA A 112 7.81 -30.17 -3.19
N ALA A 113 8.50 -29.79 -4.28
CA ALA A 113 8.59 -30.59 -5.49
C ALA A 113 9.32 -31.93 -5.24
N ALA A 114 10.43 -31.91 -4.51
CA ALA A 114 11.15 -33.12 -4.12
C ALA A 114 10.31 -34.00 -3.20
N ALA A 115 9.64 -33.44 -2.20
CA ALA A 115 8.80 -34.18 -1.28
C ALA A 115 7.56 -34.80 -1.95
N ALA A 116 6.97 -34.11 -2.92
CA ALA A 116 5.81 -34.59 -3.69
C ALA A 116 6.18 -35.56 -4.83
N GLY A 117 7.46 -35.81 -5.10
CA GLY A 117 7.92 -36.67 -6.19
C GLY A 117 7.65 -36.08 -7.58
N VAL A 118 7.69 -34.79 -7.74
CA VAL A 118 7.53 -34.09 -9.02
C VAL A 118 8.58 -34.58 -10.00
N GLY A 119 8.16 -34.92 -11.21
CA GLY A 119 9.07 -35.47 -12.23
C GLY A 119 10.09 -34.42 -12.72
N LYS A 120 9.72 -33.15 -12.86
CA LYS A 120 10.63 -32.09 -13.31
C LYS A 120 10.21 -30.70 -12.91
N VAL A 121 11.20 -29.84 -12.62
CA VAL A 121 11.02 -28.39 -12.41
C VAL A 121 11.59 -27.63 -13.61
N ILE A 122 10.78 -26.80 -14.27
CA ILE A 122 11.19 -25.82 -15.26
C ILE A 122 11.27 -24.46 -14.56
N ALA A 123 12.49 -23.90 -14.45
CA ALA A 123 12.72 -22.70 -13.65
C ALA A 123 13.13 -21.50 -14.49
N SER A 124 12.54 -20.34 -14.17
CA SER A 124 12.98 -19.07 -14.73
C SER A 124 14.33 -18.66 -14.15
N SER A 125 15.37 -18.60 -14.97
CA SER A 125 16.62 -17.91 -14.72
C SER A 125 16.66 -16.61 -15.53
N SER A 126 17.82 -15.98 -15.66
CA SER A 126 17.94 -14.67 -16.32
C SER A 126 19.35 -14.48 -16.87
N ALA A 127 19.47 -13.73 -17.97
CA ALA A 127 20.76 -13.20 -18.43
C ALA A 127 21.49 -12.35 -17.38
N SER A 128 20.79 -11.91 -16.34
CA SER A 128 21.41 -11.20 -15.22
C SER A 128 22.39 -12.04 -14.40
N VAL A 129 22.37 -13.39 -14.53
CA VAL A 129 23.40 -14.26 -13.93
C VAL A 129 24.81 -13.96 -14.45
N TYR A 130 24.94 -13.42 -15.65
CA TYR A 130 26.22 -13.05 -16.24
C TYR A 130 26.77 -11.72 -15.72
N GLY A 131 25.93 -10.87 -15.11
CA GLY A 131 26.32 -9.52 -14.69
C GLY A 131 26.87 -8.70 -15.86
N LEU A 132 28.09 -8.19 -15.70
CA LEU A 132 28.87 -7.53 -16.76
C LEU A 132 29.65 -8.59 -17.57
N ALA A 133 28.99 -9.16 -18.56
CA ALA A 133 29.59 -10.21 -19.39
C ALA A 133 30.81 -9.69 -20.16
N GLU A 134 31.84 -10.55 -20.29
CA GLU A 134 33.14 -10.21 -20.90
C GLU A 134 33.27 -10.72 -22.34
N SER A 135 32.40 -11.62 -22.78
CA SER A 135 32.42 -12.18 -24.12
C SER A 135 31.04 -12.19 -24.78
N PHE A 136 30.96 -11.90 -26.06
CA PHE A 136 29.73 -11.83 -26.84
C PHE A 136 29.90 -12.50 -28.21
N PRO A 137 28.91 -13.31 -28.69
CA PRO A 137 27.71 -13.71 -27.95
C PRO A 137 28.03 -14.47 -26.66
N THR A 138 27.23 -14.26 -25.59
CA THR A 138 27.47 -14.86 -24.27
C THR A 138 26.90 -16.28 -24.24
N THR A 139 27.74 -17.28 -23.98
CA THR A 139 27.36 -18.70 -23.87
C THR A 139 26.94 -19.02 -22.42
N GLU A 140 26.25 -20.16 -22.22
CA GLU A 140 25.84 -20.64 -20.88
C GLU A 140 27.04 -20.99 -19.97
N ARG A 141 28.22 -21.19 -20.57
CA ARG A 141 29.47 -21.47 -19.83
C ARG A 141 30.18 -20.23 -19.29
N HIS A 142 29.69 -19.03 -19.62
CA HIS A 142 30.24 -17.78 -19.04
C HIS A 142 30.07 -17.81 -17.53
N HIS A 143 31.11 -17.38 -16.78
CA HIS A 143 31.10 -17.38 -15.33
C HIS A 143 30.16 -16.30 -14.75
N PRO A 144 29.57 -16.52 -13.55
CA PRO A 144 28.65 -15.58 -12.94
C PRO A 144 29.32 -14.57 -11.97
N TYR A 145 30.66 -14.40 -12.02
CA TYR A 145 31.40 -13.66 -10.99
C TYR A 145 31.27 -12.13 -11.09
N ASN A 146 30.88 -11.60 -12.25
CA ASN A 146 30.72 -10.16 -12.47
C ASN A 146 29.30 -9.66 -12.15
N ASN A 147 28.60 -10.33 -11.23
CA ASN A 147 27.26 -9.94 -10.82
C ASN A 147 27.31 -8.70 -9.96
N ASP A 148 26.66 -7.63 -10.42
CA ASP A 148 26.57 -6.33 -9.77
C ASP A 148 25.17 -6.07 -9.15
N THR A 149 24.26 -7.05 -9.23
CA THR A 149 22.89 -6.92 -8.74
C THR A 149 22.51 -8.10 -7.86
N PHE A 150 21.73 -7.83 -6.80
CA PHE A 150 21.18 -8.89 -5.95
C PHE A 150 20.28 -9.86 -6.75
N TYR A 151 19.52 -9.33 -7.73
CA TYR A 151 18.69 -10.14 -8.61
C TYR A 151 19.50 -11.19 -9.37
N GLY A 152 20.59 -10.77 -10.03
CA GLY A 152 21.46 -11.69 -10.78
C GLY A 152 22.14 -12.71 -9.86
N ALA A 153 22.62 -12.29 -8.69
CA ALA A 153 23.21 -13.16 -7.68
C ALA A 153 22.20 -14.20 -7.17
N ALA A 154 20.95 -13.80 -6.89
CA ALA A 154 19.89 -14.72 -6.47
C ALA A 154 19.54 -15.73 -7.55
N LYS A 155 19.45 -15.31 -8.83
CA LYS A 155 19.19 -16.22 -9.96
C LYS A 155 20.33 -17.23 -10.13
N ALA A 156 21.60 -16.80 -10.01
CA ALA A 156 22.75 -17.71 -10.05
C ALA A 156 22.73 -18.72 -8.88
N PHE A 157 22.36 -18.26 -7.67
CA PHE A 157 22.18 -19.13 -6.51
C PHE A 157 21.06 -20.15 -6.72
N ASN A 158 19.94 -19.74 -7.34
CA ASN A 158 18.83 -20.62 -7.65
C ASN A 158 19.21 -21.73 -8.63
N GLU A 159 20.02 -21.45 -9.64
CA GLU A 159 20.57 -22.49 -10.53
C GLU A 159 21.43 -23.48 -9.73
N GLY A 160 22.23 -23.00 -8.77
CA GLY A 160 22.98 -23.86 -7.86
C GLY A 160 22.09 -24.74 -6.97
N MET A 161 20.97 -24.19 -6.47
CA MET A 161 19.99 -24.97 -5.71
C MET A 161 19.34 -26.05 -6.57
N LEU A 162 18.89 -25.74 -7.79
CA LEU A 162 18.31 -26.70 -8.73
C LEU A 162 19.24 -27.88 -8.95
N ARG A 163 20.53 -27.61 -9.26
CA ARG A 163 21.55 -28.65 -9.43
C ARG A 163 21.77 -29.48 -8.16
N SER A 164 21.76 -28.83 -6.97
CA SER A 164 21.90 -29.53 -5.71
C SER A 164 20.71 -30.44 -5.42
N PHE A 165 19.48 -30.00 -5.67
CA PHE A 165 18.29 -30.84 -5.53
C PHE A 165 18.26 -32.01 -6.52
N HIS A 166 18.72 -31.79 -7.74
CA HIS A 166 18.90 -32.88 -8.70
C HIS A 166 19.92 -33.93 -8.20
N ALA A 167 21.11 -33.48 -7.78
CA ALA A 167 22.17 -34.38 -7.34
C ALA A 167 21.84 -35.14 -6.05
N MET A 168 21.13 -34.48 -5.10
CA MET A 168 20.86 -35.03 -3.77
C MET A 168 19.54 -35.81 -3.69
N TYR A 169 18.53 -35.37 -4.43
CA TYR A 169 17.16 -35.88 -4.31
C TYR A 169 16.61 -36.45 -5.64
N GLY A 170 17.37 -36.37 -6.73
CA GLY A 170 16.94 -36.86 -8.04
C GLY A 170 15.84 -36.02 -8.70
N LEU A 171 15.63 -34.77 -8.27
CA LEU A 171 14.66 -33.88 -8.87
C LEU A 171 15.16 -33.35 -10.21
N ASP A 172 14.56 -33.78 -11.30
CA ASP A 172 14.94 -33.28 -12.63
C ASP A 172 14.63 -31.79 -12.79
N TYR A 173 15.47 -31.07 -13.53
CA TYR A 173 15.25 -29.67 -13.80
C TYR A 173 15.80 -29.19 -15.14
N VAL A 174 15.22 -28.10 -15.63
CA VAL A 174 15.77 -27.24 -16.69
C VAL A 174 15.65 -25.80 -16.26
N ALA A 175 16.75 -25.03 -16.34
CA ALA A 175 16.73 -23.59 -16.07
C ALA A 175 16.83 -22.81 -17.39
N LEU A 176 16.01 -21.76 -17.54
CA LEU A 176 15.95 -20.95 -18.74
C LEU A 176 16.40 -19.52 -18.42
N ARG A 177 17.56 -19.12 -18.96
CA ARG A 177 18.10 -17.75 -18.82
C ARG A 177 17.45 -16.85 -19.85
N TYR A 178 16.36 -16.15 -19.44
CA TYR A 178 15.69 -15.20 -20.31
C TYR A 178 16.53 -13.94 -20.46
N PHE A 179 16.61 -13.44 -21.70
CA PHE A 179 17.19 -12.14 -22.00
C PHE A 179 16.12 -11.04 -21.82
N ASN A 180 16.08 -9.98 -22.61
CA ASN A 180 15.15 -8.89 -22.35
C ASN A 180 13.76 -9.21 -22.92
N VAL A 181 12.88 -9.73 -22.07
CA VAL A 181 11.54 -10.17 -22.45
C VAL A 181 10.61 -8.97 -22.61
N TYR A 182 9.87 -8.93 -23.72
CA TYR A 182 8.83 -7.94 -23.97
C TYR A 182 7.62 -8.61 -24.64
N GLY A 183 6.46 -7.91 -24.68
CA GLY A 183 5.28 -8.38 -25.39
C GLY A 183 3.97 -8.14 -24.64
N PRO A 184 2.84 -8.64 -25.15
CA PRO A 184 1.53 -8.52 -24.52
C PRO A 184 1.50 -8.99 -23.07
N ARG A 185 0.57 -8.44 -22.28
CA ARG A 185 0.40 -8.72 -20.84
C ARG A 185 1.55 -8.23 -19.95
N MET A 186 2.41 -7.31 -20.45
CA MET A 186 3.35 -6.61 -19.60
C MET A 186 2.62 -5.81 -18.53
N ASP A 187 3.29 -5.58 -17.41
CA ASP A 187 2.74 -4.78 -16.32
C ASP A 187 2.68 -3.30 -16.72
N ILE A 188 1.47 -2.76 -16.87
CA ILE A 188 1.18 -1.36 -17.24
C ILE A 188 0.67 -0.52 -16.07
N HIS A 189 0.54 -1.10 -14.86
CA HIS A 189 -0.06 -0.45 -13.69
C HIS A 189 0.90 -0.32 -12.50
N GLY A 190 2.06 -0.98 -12.53
CA GLY A 190 3.01 -1.02 -11.43
C GLY A 190 3.91 0.22 -11.35
N LEU A 191 4.44 0.51 -10.17
CA LEU A 191 5.45 1.56 -9.95
C LEU A 191 6.74 1.34 -10.77
N TYR A 192 7.01 0.09 -11.16
CA TYR A 192 8.23 -0.31 -11.86
C TYR A 192 7.93 -0.78 -13.30
N THR A 193 7.21 0.01 -14.10
CA THR A 193 6.92 -0.33 -15.49
C THR A 193 8.19 -0.38 -16.34
N GLU A 194 8.19 -1.27 -17.36
CA GLU A 194 9.32 -1.43 -18.29
C GLU A 194 9.48 -0.19 -19.18
N VAL A 195 10.69 -0.02 -19.73
CA VAL A 195 11.02 1.12 -20.57
C VAL A 195 10.05 1.28 -21.76
N LEU A 196 9.63 0.20 -22.40
CA LEU A 196 8.69 0.21 -23.53
C LEU A 196 7.33 0.77 -23.12
N ILE A 197 6.80 0.38 -21.96
CA ILE A 197 5.50 0.90 -21.45
C ILE A 197 5.60 2.42 -21.23
N ARG A 198 6.66 2.88 -20.57
CA ARG A 198 6.89 4.32 -20.33
C ARG A 198 7.02 5.11 -21.63
N TRP A 199 7.71 4.55 -22.63
CA TRP A 199 7.85 5.20 -23.92
C TRP A 199 6.52 5.27 -24.68
N MET A 200 5.73 4.19 -24.67
CA MET A 200 4.39 4.21 -25.28
C MET A 200 3.48 5.25 -24.63
N GLU A 201 3.51 5.38 -23.30
CA GLU A 201 2.73 6.39 -22.57
C GLU A 201 3.15 7.82 -22.96
N ARG A 202 4.46 8.09 -23.06
CA ARG A 202 4.97 9.38 -23.47
C ARG A 202 4.59 9.71 -24.91
N ILE A 203 4.80 8.78 -25.83
CA ILE A 203 4.47 8.96 -27.27
C ILE A 203 2.98 9.26 -27.44
N GLU A 204 2.11 8.54 -26.74
CA GLU A 204 0.66 8.79 -26.80
C GLU A 204 0.26 10.15 -26.22
N ALA A 205 1.01 10.64 -25.21
CA ALA A 205 0.87 11.99 -24.66
C ALA A 205 1.46 13.10 -25.55
N GLY A 206 2.04 12.75 -26.70
CA GLY A 206 2.72 13.71 -27.59
C GLY A 206 4.11 14.10 -27.10
N GLU A 207 4.69 13.34 -26.16
CA GLU A 207 6.03 13.56 -25.61
C GLU A 207 7.03 12.56 -26.20
N PRO A 208 8.30 12.98 -26.48
CA PRO A 208 9.31 12.09 -27.01
C PRO A 208 9.72 11.01 -26.00
N PRO A 209 10.06 9.78 -26.47
CA PRO A 209 10.62 8.75 -25.61
C PRO A 209 11.96 9.22 -25.00
N LEU A 210 12.14 8.98 -23.69
CA LEU A 210 13.32 9.38 -22.93
C LEU A 210 14.30 8.20 -22.85
N ILE A 211 15.45 8.31 -23.52
CA ILE A 211 16.56 7.37 -23.44
C ILE A 211 17.50 7.82 -22.32
N LEU A 212 17.79 6.94 -21.36
CA LEU A 212 18.76 7.23 -20.31
C LEU A 212 20.18 6.83 -20.77
N GLY A 213 21.06 7.83 -20.87
CA GLY A 213 22.39 7.71 -21.48
C GLY A 213 22.41 8.13 -22.95
N ASP A 214 23.42 7.65 -23.69
CA ASP A 214 23.64 8.01 -25.10
C ASP A 214 22.83 7.17 -26.11
N GLY A 215 22.13 6.13 -25.65
CA GLY A 215 21.31 5.27 -26.51
C GLY A 215 22.09 4.18 -27.26
N THR A 216 23.40 4.09 -27.07
CA THR A 216 24.27 3.10 -27.75
C THR A 216 24.28 1.74 -27.05
N GLN A 217 23.70 1.65 -25.84
CA GLN A 217 23.57 0.39 -25.11
C GLN A 217 22.75 -0.62 -25.91
N THR A 218 23.27 -1.84 -26.06
CA THR A 218 22.62 -2.87 -26.88
C THR A 218 22.11 -4.01 -26.02
N MET A 219 20.93 -4.52 -26.38
CA MET A 219 20.25 -5.62 -25.68
C MET A 219 19.69 -6.61 -26.70
N ASP A 220 19.54 -7.86 -26.26
CA ASP A 220 18.85 -8.90 -27.00
C ASP A 220 17.40 -8.96 -26.50
N PHE A 221 16.46 -8.51 -27.32
CA PHE A 221 15.03 -8.48 -27.01
C PHE A 221 14.34 -9.72 -27.57
N VAL A 222 13.53 -10.38 -26.75
CA VAL A 222 12.82 -11.61 -27.12
C VAL A 222 11.34 -11.50 -26.74
N ASP A 223 10.47 -11.90 -27.66
CA ASP A 223 9.01 -11.84 -27.44
C ASP A 223 8.58 -12.86 -26.38
N VAL A 224 7.64 -12.47 -25.54
CA VAL A 224 7.13 -13.29 -24.43
C VAL A 224 6.52 -14.62 -24.89
N ARG A 225 5.96 -14.68 -26.11
CA ARG A 225 5.38 -15.90 -26.67
C ARG A 225 6.47 -16.91 -27.06
N ASP A 226 7.64 -16.43 -27.51
CA ASP A 226 8.82 -17.27 -27.73
C ASP A 226 9.37 -17.81 -26.41
N ILE A 227 9.40 -16.97 -25.36
CA ILE A 227 9.73 -17.42 -23.99
C ILE A 227 8.76 -18.50 -23.52
N ALA A 228 7.45 -18.30 -23.70
CA ALA A 228 6.46 -19.30 -23.31
C ALA A 228 6.67 -20.64 -24.07
N ARG A 229 6.97 -20.56 -25.37
CA ARG A 229 7.26 -21.74 -26.17
C ARG A 229 8.53 -22.48 -25.71
N ALA A 230 9.58 -21.74 -25.32
CA ALA A 230 10.80 -22.33 -24.75
C ALA A 230 10.50 -23.11 -23.46
N ASN A 231 9.61 -22.58 -22.60
CA ASN A 231 9.17 -23.26 -21.39
C ASN A 231 8.46 -24.60 -21.70
N ILE A 232 7.60 -24.63 -22.71
CA ILE A 232 6.93 -25.87 -23.11
C ILE A 232 7.97 -26.91 -23.67
N LEU A 233 8.95 -26.46 -24.45
CA LEU A 233 10.00 -27.31 -24.96
C LEU A 233 10.89 -27.91 -23.86
N ALA A 234 11.08 -27.15 -22.75
CA ALA A 234 11.88 -27.61 -21.60
C ALA A 234 11.25 -28.76 -20.81
N ALA A 235 9.95 -29.02 -20.99
CA ALA A 235 9.30 -30.21 -20.41
C ALA A 235 9.68 -31.54 -21.06
N ARG A 236 10.35 -31.51 -22.22
CA ARG A 236 10.70 -32.73 -22.99
C ARG A 236 11.43 -33.73 -22.11
N GLU A 237 11.08 -35.03 -22.27
CA GLU A 237 11.80 -36.12 -21.63
C GLU A 237 13.26 -36.15 -22.08
N GLY A 238 14.17 -36.57 -21.21
CA GLY A 238 15.60 -36.67 -21.47
C GLY A 238 16.39 -35.34 -21.36
N LEU A 239 15.70 -34.20 -21.13
CA LEU A 239 16.37 -32.95 -20.79
C LEU A 239 16.38 -32.79 -19.27
N THR A 240 17.53 -32.83 -18.64
CA THR A 240 17.72 -32.60 -17.22
C THR A 240 19.14 -32.15 -16.92
N ASP A 241 19.35 -31.46 -15.78
CA ASP A 241 20.63 -30.88 -15.37
C ASP A 241 21.20 -29.92 -16.43
N GLU A 242 20.32 -29.12 -17.07
CA GLU A 242 20.69 -28.24 -18.17
C GLU A 242 20.18 -26.80 -17.95
N VAL A 243 20.94 -25.87 -18.51
CA VAL A 243 20.62 -24.42 -18.50
C VAL A 243 20.72 -23.93 -19.95
N PHE A 244 19.75 -23.12 -20.38
CA PHE A 244 19.69 -22.62 -21.76
C PHE A 244 19.51 -21.10 -21.81
N ASN A 245 20.22 -20.43 -22.68
CA ASN A 245 19.91 -19.06 -23.08
C ASN A 245 18.65 -19.04 -23.93
N VAL A 246 17.68 -18.21 -23.57
CA VAL A 246 16.46 -18.02 -24.34
C VAL A 246 16.38 -16.55 -24.77
N ALA A 247 16.65 -16.29 -26.04
CA ALA A 247 16.87 -14.99 -26.63
C ALA A 247 16.55 -14.98 -28.12
N SER A 248 16.59 -13.81 -28.76
CA SER A 248 16.46 -13.69 -30.22
C SER A 248 17.79 -13.88 -30.95
N ALA A 249 18.93 -13.84 -30.28
CA ALA A 249 20.27 -13.76 -30.81
C ALA A 249 20.47 -12.52 -31.73
N THR A 250 19.71 -11.48 -31.51
CA THR A 250 19.77 -10.22 -32.27
C THR A 250 20.11 -9.06 -31.34
N GLU A 251 21.14 -8.31 -31.69
CA GLU A 251 21.59 -7.15 -30.93
C GLU A 251 20.82 -5.90 -31.39
N THR A 252 20.14 -5.21 -30.46
CA THR A 252 19.37 -4.02 -30.75
C THR A 252 19.77 -2.91 -29.76
N SER A 253 20.13 -1.73 -30.25
CA SER A 253 20.43 -0.57 -29.41
C SER A 253 19.13 0.04 -28.84
N LEU A 254 19.24 0.79 -27.73
CA LEU A 254 18.10 1.53 -27.20
C LEU A 254 17.58 2.58 -28.17
N ARG A 255 18.45 3.11 -29.03
CA ARG A 255 18.05 4.05 -30.09
C ARG A 255 17.20 3.32 -31.15
N GLU A 256 17.66 2.19 -31.67
CA GLU A 256 16.90 1.39 -32.65
C GLU A 256 15.57 0.90 -32.09
N LEU A 257 15.54 0.54 -30.80
CA LEU A 257 14.31 0.15 -30.10
C LEU A 257 13.31 1.30 -30.05
N ALA A 258 13.76 2.53 -29.71
CA ALA A 258 12.92 3.71 -29.64
C ALA A 258 12.38 4.10 -31.03
N ASP A 259 13.26 4.09 -32.05
CA ASP A 259 12.88 4.40 -33.44
C ASP A 259 11.88 3.36 -33.98
N GLY A 260 12.07 2.06 -33.69
CA GLY A 260 11.15 1.00 -34.06
C GLY A 260 9.77 1.12 -33.36
N LEU A 261 9.75 1.57 -32.10
CA LEU A 261 8.50 1.83 -31.37
C LEU A 261 7.75 3.04 -31.93
N LEU A 262 8.45 4.13 -32.26
CA LEU A 262 7.88 5.33 -32.89
C LEU A 262 7.26 4.98 -34.25
N ASP A 263 7.97 4.20 -35.08
CA ASP A 263 7.46 3.76 -36.37
C ASP A 263 6.18 2.91 -36.22
N VAL A 264 6.13 1.96 -35.28
CA VAL A 264 4.95 1.14 -35.02
C VAL A 264 3.78 1.96 -34.49
N MET A 265 4.05 2.99 -33.68
CA MET A 265 3.02 3.88 -33.13
C MET A 265 2.57 4.98 -34.13
N GLY A 266 3.27 5.13 -35.26
CA GLY A 266 2.99 6.13 -36.28
C GLY A 266 3.30 7.57 -35.82
N SER A 267 4.40 7.76 -35.08
CA SER A 267 4.80 9.03 -34.48
C SER A 267 6.09 9.55 -35.10
N ASP A 268 6.10 10.83 -35.43
CA ASP A 268 7.28 11.55 -35.97
C ASP A 268 8.15 12.22 -34.88
N LEU A 269 7.92 11.86 -33.60
CA LEU A 269 8.72 12.40 -32.50
C LEU A 269 10.15 11.87 -32.54
N GLU A 270 11.11 12.68 -32.08
CA GLU A 270 12.52 12.29 -31.97
C GLU A 270 12.85 11.94 -30.50
N PRO A 271 13.52 10.79 -30.22
CA PRO A 271 13.94 10.45 -28.87
C PRO A 271 14.83 11.52 -28.22
N VAL A 272 14.62 11.77 -26.92
CA VAL A 272 15.44 12.67 -26.12
C VAL A 272 16.31 11.89 -25.15
N HIS A 273 17.45 12.47 -24.75
CA HIS A 273 18.41 11.81 -23.87
C HIS A 273 18.42 12.41 -22.48
N GLY A 274 18.52 11.56 -21.46
CA GLY A 274 18.65 11.93 -20.05
C GLY A 274 19.93 11.39 -19.43
N PRO A 275 20.17 11.68 -18.14
CA PRO A 275 21.34 11.15 -17.42
C PRO A 275 21.40 9.62 -17.47
N ALA A 276 22.63 9.06 -17.51
CA ALA A 276 22.82 7.63 -17.47
C ALA A 276 22.28 6.99 -16.16
N ARG A 277 21.81 5.75 -16.24
CA ARG A 277 21.28 5.01 -15.06
C ARG A 277 22.37 4.76 -14.04
N ALA A 278 22.04 4.95 -12.74
CA ALA A 278 22.94 4.65 -11.62
C ALA A 278 22.97 3.17 -11.23
N VAL A 279 21.95 2.39 -11.59
CA VAL A 279 21.81 0.95 -11.23
C VAL A 279 21.68 0.13 -12.51
N ASN A 280 22.29 -1.05 -12.55
CA ASN A 280 22.34 -1.96 -13.69
C ASN A 280 23.05 -1.33 -14.91
N GLY A 281 24.35 -1.09 -14.76
CA GLY A 281 25.23 -0.47 -15.74
C GLY A 281 25.58 -1.33 -16.95
N VAL A 282 24.80 -2.37 -17.25
CA VAL A 282 25.06 -3.26 -18.40
C VAL A 282 24.89 -2.49 -19.70
N THR A 283 25.96 -2.41 -20.48
CA THR A 283 26.02 -1.68 -21.75
C THR A 283 25.77 -2.58 -22.96
N ARG A 284 25.94 -3.89 -22.81
CA ARG A 284 25.77 -4.86 -23.90
C ARG A 284 25.23 -6.21 -23.39
N ARG A 285 24.22 -6.76 -24.09
CA ARG A 285 23.70 -8.10 -23.90
C ARG A 285 23.38 -8.73 -25.25
N LEU A 286 24.07 -9.82 -25.57
CA LEU A 286 23.82 -10.63 -26.75
C LEU A 286 24.03 -12.10 -26.41
N ALA A 287 23.01 -12.94 -26.64
CA ALA A 287 23.06 -14.36 -26.36
C ALA A 287 23.74 -15.18 -27.46
N ASP A 288 24.47 -16.21 -27.06
CA ASP A 288 24.64 -17.40 -27.90
C ASP A 288 23.46 -18.34 -27.60
N THR A 289 22.66 -18.65 -28.60
CA THR A 289 21.49 -19.54 -28.50
C THR A 289 21.71 -20.89 -29.12
N SER A 290 22.93 -21.19 -29.54
CA SER A 290 23.26 -22.45 -30.26
C SER A 290 22.90 -23.69 -29.44
N LEU A 291 23.15 -23.68 -28.13
CA LEU A 291 22.79 -24.80 -27.25
C LEU A 291 21.27 -25.00 -27.15
N ALA A 292 20.52 -23.93 -27.09
CA ALA A 292 19.04 -23.96 -27.06
C ALA A 292 18.50 -24.48 -28.40
N GLU A 293 19.09 -24.09 -29.54
CA GLU A 293 18.70 -24.59 -30.86
C GLU A 293 19.00 -26.11 -30.99
N GLU A 294 20.20 -26.55 -30.60
CA GLU A 294 20.64 -27.94 -30.71
C GLU A 294 19.90 -28.88 -29.77
N ARG A 295 19.81 -28.52 -28.47
CA ARG A 295 19.34 -29.45 -27.43
C ARG A 295 17.87 -29.25 -27.10
N LEU A 296 17.42 -28.00 -26.96
CA LEU A 296 16.04 -27.65 -26.65
C LEU A 296 15.15 -27.60 -27.89
N GLY A 297 15.73 -27.41 -29.08
CA GLY A 297 14.99 -27.21 -30.34
C GLY A 297 14.32 -25.82 -30.38
N PHE A 298 14.87 -24.89 -29.65
CA PHE A 298 14.34 -23.53 -29.55
C PHE A 298 15.05 -22.58 -30.51
N LYS A 299 14.27 -21.82 -31.25
CA LYS A 299 14.68 -20.63 -32.00
C LYS A 299 13.61 -19.59 -31.91
N ALA A 300 13.95 -18.32 -31.66
CA ALA A 300 12.98 -17.25 -31.68
C ALA A 300 12.36 -17.10 -33.08
N GLU A 301 11.03 -16.97 -33.12
CA GLU A 301 10.26 -16.92 -34.38
C GLU A 301 9.65 -15.53 -34.61
N ILE A 302 9.53 -14.71 -33.57
CA ILE A 302 8.89 -13.41 -33.62
C ILE A 302 9.96 -12.32 -33.71
N ASP A 303 9.99 -11.61 -34.84
CA ASP A 303 10.89 -10.47 -35.02
C ASP A 303 10.45 -9.27 -34.16
N LEU A 304 11.42 -8.36 -33.88
CA LEU A 304 11.19 -7.23 -32.99
C LEU A 304 10.05 -6.32 -33.46
N ARG A 305 9.94 -6.04 -34.76
CA ARG A 305 8.90 -5.13 -35.29
C ARG A 305 7.51 -5.73 -35.14
N THR A 306 7.36 -7.02 -35.41
CA THR A 306 6.12 -7.77 -35.21
C THR A 306 5.74 -7.79 -33.72
N GLY A 307 6.69 -8.11 -32.85
CA GLY A 307 6.46 -8.14 -31.40
C GLY A 307 6.10 -6.76 -30.82
N LEU A 308 6.74 -5.67 -31.29
CA LEU A 308 6.40 -4.30 -30.86
C LEU A 308 4.98 -3.91 -31.33
N ARG A 309 4.59 -4.28 -32.55
CA ARG A 309 3.22 -4.02 -33.04
C ARG A 309 2.19 -4.73 -32.17
N ASP A 310 2.38 -5.99 -31.92
CA ASP A 310 1.45 -6.78 -31.09
C ASP A 310 1.40 -6.27 -29.63
N LEU A 311 2.54 -5.78 -29.11
CA LEU A 311 2.58 -5.12 -27.80
C LEU A 311 1.77 -3.82 -27.80
N VAL A 312 1.95 -2.96 -28.80
CA VAL A 312 1.22 -1.68 -28.93
C VAL A 312 -0.28 -1.93 -29.11
N ASP A 313 -0.66 -2.88 -29.97
CA ASP A 313 -2.06 -3.23 -30.21
C ASP A 313 -2.73 -3.76 -28.94
N TRP A 314 -2.06 -4.65 -28.22
CA TRP A 314 -2.54 -5.14 -26.93
C TRP A 314 -2.64 -4.00 -25.91
N TRP A 315 -1.63 -3.13 -25.81
CA TRP A 315 -1.62 -2.03 -24.86
C TRP A 315 -2.73 -1.00 -25.12
N ARG A 316 -2.98 -0.69 -26.41
CA ARG A 316 -4.11 0.16 -26.79
C ARG A 316 -5.45 -0.49 -26.50
N ALA A 317 -5.59 -1.79 -26.73
CA ALA A 317 -6.78 -2.55 -26.40
C ALA A 317 -7.02 -2.58 -24.89
N GLU A 318 -5.99 -2.79 -24.05
CA GLU A 318 -6.09 -2.74 -22.60
C GLU A 318 -6.49 -1.34 -22.11
N LYS A 319 -5.90 -0.27 -22.65
CA LYS A 319 -6.31 1.11 -22.34
C LYS A 319 -7.73 1.42 -22.85
N GLY A 320 -8.11 0.91 -24.02
CA GLY A 320 -9.46 1.06 -24.55
C GLY A 320 -10.49 0.22 -23.78
N ALA A 321 -10.11 -0.95 -23.29
CA ALA A 321 -10.95 -1.81 -22.46
C ALA A 321 -11.16 -1.22 -21.04
N THR A 322 -10.21 -0.44 -20.53
CA THR A 322 -10.44 0.36 -19.30
C THR A 322 -11.51 1.45 -19.51
N ALA A 323 -11.93 1.69 -20.76
CA ALA A 323 -13.04 2.58 -21.12
C ALA A 323 -14.38 1.85 -21.39
N THR A 324 -14.44 0.53 -21.36
CA THR A 324 -15.68 -0.24 -21.59
C THR A 324 -16.23 -0.88 -20.31
N ASP A 325 -17.55 -1.08 -20.27
CA ASP A 325 -18.30 -1.53 -19.08
C ASP A 325 -17.84 -2.86 -18.44
N ALA A 326 -17.00 -3.66 -19.09
CA ALA A 326 -16.47 -4.91 -18.55
C ALA A 326 -15.36 -4.72 -17.51
N ASP A 327 -14.54 -3.65 -17.60
CA ASP A 327 -13.55 -3.27 -16.58
C ASP A 327 -14.14 -2.42 -15.45
N ARG A 328 -15.31 -1.80 -15.65
CA ARG A 328 -16.09 -1.20 -14.55
C ARG A 328 -16.47 -2.22 -13.48
N ALA A 329 -16.51 -3.49 -13.82
CA ALA A 329 -16.90 -4.55 -12.88
C ALA A 329 -15.82 -4.94 -11.85
N VAL A 330 -14.54 -4.54 -11.97
CA VAL A 330 -13.48 -5.00 -11.06
C VAL A 330 -12.44 -3.92 -10.63
N THR A 331 -12.62 -2.65 -10.98
CA THR A 331 -11.76 -1.62 -10.36
C THR A 331 -12.20 -1.46 -8.90
N ARG A 332 -11.38 -1.99 -7.99
CA ARG A 332 -11.66 -1.93 -6.55
C ARG A 332 -11.74 -0.47 -6.09
N ILE A 333 -12.86 -0.07 -5.52
CA ILE A 333 -13.04 1.24 -4.91
C ILE A 333 -12.41 1.18 -3.52
N PRO A 334 -11.28 1.86 -3.23
CA PRO A 334 -10.67 1.86 -1.92
C PRO A 334 -11.50 2.67 -0.93
N VAL A 335 -11.44 2.32 0.35
CA VAL A 335 -12.16 3.08 1.39
C VAL A 335 -11.61 4.50 1.56
N MET A 336 -10.31 4.68 1.33
CA MET A 336 -9.59 5.95 1.50
C MET A 336 -8.32 5.91 0.65
N VAL A 337 -7.97 7.07 0.06
CA VAL A 337 -6.70 7.32 -0.64
C VAL A 337 -6.12 8.62 -0.10
N PRO A 338 -4.88 8.65 0.41
CA PRO A 338 -4.23 9.90 0.79
C PRO A 338 -3.94 10.74 -0.46
N TRP A 339 -4.05 12.06 -0.34
CA TRP A 339 -3.68 12.97 -1.43
C TRP A 339 -2.21 13.34 -1.32
N LEU A 340 -1.36 12.57 -1.96
CA LEU A 340 0.08 12.82 -2.06
C LEU A 340 0.45 13.00 -3.53
N GLY A 341 1.39 13.89 -3.81
CA GLY A 341 1.84 14.21 -5.16
C GLY A 341 3.28 14.71 -5.19
N GLU A 342 3.62 15.36 -6.31
CA GLU A 342 4.98 15.86 -6.54
C GLU A 342 5.40 16.96 -5.54
N GLU A 343 4.46 17.74 -5.03
CA GLU A 343 4.75 18.79 -4.04
C GLU A 343 5.26 18.20 -2.72
N GLU A 344 4.63 17.13 -2.23
CA GLU A 344 5.09 16.40 -1.04
C GLU A 344 6.41 15.68 -1.29
N ALA A 345 6.57 15.06 -2.46
CA ALA A 345 7.79 14.37 -2.83
C ALA A 345 8.98 15.34 -2.92
N ALA A 346 8.79 16.49 -3.57
CA ALA A 346 9.80 17.54 -3.65
C ALA A 346 10.15 18.12 -2.28
N ALA A 347 9.15 18.41 -1.43
CA ALA A 347 9.36 18.94 -0.08
C ALA A 347 10.17 17.96 0.79
N ALA A 348 9.85 16.66 0.75
CA ALA A 348 10.60 15.62 1.44
C ALA A 348 12.05 15.51 0.92
N ALA A 349 12.25 15.52 -0.40
CA ALA A 349 13.57 15.50 -1.02
C ALA A 349 14.43 16.70 -0.61
N ASP A 350 13.84 17.89 -0.54
CA ASP A 350 14.54 19.11 -0.13
C ASP A 350 14.90 19.08 1.36
N ALA A 351 14.05 18.48 2.21
CA ALA A 351 14.40 18.24 3.61
C ALA A 351 15.63 17.33 3.73
N VAL A 352 15.68 16.24 2.96
CA VAL A 352 16.84 15.32 2.93
C VAL A 352 18.09 16.02 2.40
N ARG A 353 18.00 16.77 1.29
CA ARG A 353 19.13 17.51 0.71
C ARG A 353 19.70 18.56 1.65
N SER A 354 18.86 19.17 2.50
CA SER A 354 19.32 20.17 3.47
C SER A 354 20.21 19.62 4.58
N GLY A 355 20.22 18.28 4.78
CA GLY A 355 20.87 17.62 5.90
C GLY A 355 20.13 17.69 7.23
N TRP A 356 19.08 18.48 7.37
CA TRP A 356 18.20 18.50 8.53
C TRP A 356 17.13 17.42 8.38
N VAL A 357 17.41 16.23 8.87
CA VAL A 357 16.49 15.08 8.77
C VAL A 357 15.74 14.78 10.06
N ALA A 358 16.28 15.19 11.22
CA ALA A 358 15.60 15.10 12.52
C ALA A 358 14.73 16.36 12.78
N GLN A 359 14.33 16.60 14.03
CA GLN A 359 13.60 17.80 14.40
C GLN A 359 14.41 19.07 14.16
N GLY A 360 13.89 20.01 13.40
CA GLY A 360 14.61 21.21 12.99
C GLY A 360 13.67 22.35 12.55
N PRO A 361 14.14 23.26 11.66
CA PRO A 361 13.41 24.46 11.29
C PRO A 361 12.07 24.19 10.57
N ARG A 362 11.93 23.08 9.83
CA ARG A 362 10.66 22.74 9.17
C ARG A 362 9.60 22.29 10.17
N VAL A 363 10.01 21.60 11.24
CA VAL A 363 9.09 21.30 12.35
C VAL A 363 8.57 22.57 12.99
N ALA A 364 9.45 23.54 13.27
CA ALA A 364 9.03 24.83 13.84
C ALA A 364 8.06 25.59 12.88
N ALA A 365 8.35 25.62 11.59
CA ALA A 365 7.47 26.23 10.59
C ALA A 365 6.11 25.52 10.50
N PHE A 366 6.08 24.19 10.57
CA PHE A 366 4.85 23.41 10.54
C PHE A 366 4.03 23.64 11.82
N GLU A 367 4.66 23.70 13.00
CA GLU A 367 4.00 24.05 14.26
C GLU A 367 3.33 25.42 14.16
N GLN A 368 4.05 26.42 13.66
CA GLN A 368 3.49 27.77 13.49
C GLN A 368 2.30 27.79 12.53
N ALA A 369 2.47 27.26 11.33
CA ALA A 369 1.42 27.24 10.31
C ALA A 369 0.18 26.45 10.77
N PHE A 370 0.39 25.35 11.52
CA PHE A 370 -0.69 24.56 12.07
C PHE A 370 -1.44 25.29 13.17
N ALA A 371 -0.73 25.95 14.09
CA ALA A 371 -1.34 26.76 15.15
C ALA A 371 -2.21 27.90 14.55
N GLU A 372 -1.69 28.62 13.56
CA GLU A 372 -2.43 29.65 12.82
C GLU A 372 -3.68 29.07 12.16
N ARG A 373 -3.58 27.89 11.53
CA ARG A 373 -4.68 27.23 10.82
C ARG A 373 -5.84 26.84 11.75
N VAL A 374 -5.55 26.37 12.94
CA VAL A 374 -6.59 25.96 13.91
C VAL A 374 -6.97 27.08 14.90
N GLY A 375 -6.28 28.22 14.85
CA GLY A 375 -6.53 29.36 15.70
C GLY A 375 -6.11 29.16 17.15
N ALA A 376 -5.04 28.37 17.37
CA ALA A 376 -4.39 28.18 18.67
C ALA A 376 -3.12 29.06 18.77
N ALA A 377 -2.72 29.43 19.99
CA ALA A 377 -1.51 30.23 20.21
C ALA A 377 -0.23 29.41 19.99
N HIS A 378 -0.26 28.11 20.30
CA HIS A 378 0.89 27.22 20.24
C HIS A 378 0.52 25.85 19.68
N ALA A 379 1.46 25.27 18.92
CA ALA A 379 1.44 23.88 18.50
C ALA A 379 2.77 23.20 18.84
N VAL A 380 2.72 21.91 19.13
CA VAL A 380 3.87 21.06 19.47
C VAL A 380 3.76 19.77 18.69
N ALA A 381 4.59 19.64 17.65
CA ALA A 381 4.60 18.47 16.78
C ALA A 381 5.23 17.25 17.46
N VAL A 382 4.61 16.09 17.26
CA VAL A 382 5.03 14.82 17.86
C VAL A 382 4.95 13.69 16.85
N SER A 383 5.50 12.52 17.19
CA SER A 383 5.64 11.38 16.28
C SER A 383 4.32 10.70 15.88
N SER A 384 3.23 10.87 16.66
CA SER A 384 1.89 10.35 16.37
C SER A 384 0.83 11.02 17.25
N CYS A 385 -0.45 10.88 16.90
CA CYS A 385 -1.54 11.32 17.79
C CYS A 385 -1.57 10.53 19.11
N THR A 386 -1.22 9.27 19.10
CA THR A 386 -1.13 8.46 20.34
C THR A 386 -0.13 9.06 21.31
N THR A 387 1.03 9.51 20.81
CA THR A 387 2.03 10.21 21.63
C THR A 387 1.57 11.61 22.03
N ALA A 388 0.76 12.30 21.20
CA ALA A 388 0.13 13.57 21.56
C ALA A 388 -0.82 13.41 22.75
N LEU A 389 -1.71 12.43 22.71
CA LEU A 389 -2.63 12.11 23.81
C LEU A 389 -1.87 11.73 25.08
N HIS A 390 -0.86 10.86 24.94
CA HIS A 390 -0.04 10.46 26.08
C HIS A 390 0.66 11.67 26.72
N LEU A 391 1.31 12.54 25.93
CA LEU A 391 1.95 13.74 26.45
C LEU A 391 0.96 14.71 27.11
N ALA A 392 -0.25 14.87 26.57
CA ALA A 392 -1.29 15.69 27.18
C ALA A 392 -1.65 15.19 28.58
N LEU A 393 -1.83 13.88 28.75
CA LEU A 393 -2.16 13.28 30.05
C LEU A 393 -0.97 13.31 31.04
N VAL A 394 0.27 13.08 30.55
CA VAL A 394 1.50 13.27 31.35
C VAL A 394 1.63 14.73 31.81
N ALA A 395 1.36 15.68 30.91
CA ALA A 395 1.43 17.09 31.23
C ALA A 395 0.40 17.50 32.31
N LEU A 396 -0.80 16.91 32.29
CA LEU A 396 -1.80 17.07 33.34
C LEU A 396 -1.41 16.41 34.68
N GLY A 397 -0.34 15.62 34.73
CA GLY A 397 0.14 14.96 35.94
C GLY A 397 -0.69 13.76 36.35
N LEU A 398 -1.42 13.14 35.42
CA LEU A 398 -2.25 11.97 35.68
C LEU A 398 -1.42 10.72 35.93
N GLY A 399 -1.88 9.84 36.78
CA GLY A 399 -1.14 8.64 37.17
C GLY A 399 -1.99 7.57 37.84
N PRO A 400 -1.35 6.58 38.49
CA PRO A 400 -2.06 5.47 39.16
C PRO A 400 -3.05 5.96 40.23
N GLY A 401 -4.28 5.46 40.15
CA GLY A 401 -5.39 5.83 41.06
C GLY A 401 -6.30 6.91 40.51
N ASP A 402 -5.88 7.64 39.46
CA ASP A 402 -6.71 8.60 38.77
C ASP A 402 -7.62 7.92 37.74
N GLU A 403 -8.77 8.54 37.49
CA GLU A 403 -9.70 8.12 36.45
C GLU A 403 -9.84 9.21 35.39
N VAL A 404 -9.91 8.78 34.11
CA VAL A 404 -10.19 9.68 32.97
C VAL A 404 -11.45 9.19 32.28
N VAL A 405 -12.47 10.04 32.17
CA VAL A 405 -13.66 9.72 31.39
C VAL A 405 -13.35 9.84 29.92
N VAL A 406 -13.60 8.76 29.16
CA VAL A 406 -13.38 8.65 27.71
C VAL A 406 -14.61 8.05 27.04
N PRO A 407 -14.92 8.36 25.75
CA PRO A 407 -15.92 7.61 25.03
C PRO A 407 -15.40 6.17 24.79
N SER A 408 -16.25 5.20 25.01
CA SER A 408 -15.89 3.84 24.59
C SER A 408 -15.96 3.68 23.07
N LEU A 409 -16.82 4.43 22.39
CA LEU A 409 -16.86 4.52 20.93
C LEU A 409 -15.69 5.39 20.46
N SER A 410 -14.55 4.77 20.21
CA SER A 410 -13.35 5.44 19.68
C SER A 410 -12.34 4.45 19.18
N PHE A 411 -11.34 4.94 18.41
CA PHE A 411 -10.12 4.17 18.19
C PHE A 411 -9.42 3.91 19.53
N ILE A 412 -8.93 2.70 19.72
CA ILE A 412 -8.43 2.22 21.01
C ILE A 412 -7.31 3.07 21.62
N ALA A 413 -6.60 3.87 20.80
CA ALA A 413 -5.53 4.75 21.28
C ALA A 413 -5.99 5.78 22.31
N THR A 414 -7.26 6.23 22.24
CA THR A 414 -7.86 7.15 23.21
C THR A 414 -7.84 6.54 24.62
N ALA A 415 -8.31 5.32 24.78
CA ALA A 415 -8.30 4.61 26.06
C ALA A 415 -6.88 4.14 26.45
N ASN A 416 -6.07 3.68 25.48
CA ASN A 416 -4.69 3.24 25.72
C ASN A 416 -3.82 4.38 26.27
N ALA A 417 -3.99 5.64 25.80
CA ALA A 417 -3.23 6.78 26.31
C ALA A 417 -3.43 6.98 27.82
N VAL A 418 -4.64 6.73 28.33
CA VAL A 418 -4.94 6.74 29.77
C VAL A 418 -4.18 5.64 30.50
N ARG A 419 -4.16 4.43 29.94
CA ARG A 419 -3.40 3.31 30.53
C ARG A 419 -1.89 3.53 30.53
N TYR A 420 -1.37 4.26 29.54
CA TYR A 420 0.07 4.55 29.45
C TYR A 420 0.57 5.42 30.61
N VAL A 421 -0.27 6.31 31.16
CA VAL A 421 0.06 7.06 32.36
C VAL A 421 -0.24 6.32 33.67
N GLY A 422 -0.77 5.09 33.59
CA GLY A 422 -1.15 4.28 34.75
C GLY A 422 -2.50 4.64 35.33
N ALA A 423 -3.26 5.55 34.71
CA ALA A 423 -4.62 5.91 35.11
C ALA A 423 -5.64 4.90 34.54
N GLU A 424 -6.88 4.96 35.04
CA GLU A 424 -7.98 4.08 34.61
C GLU A 424 -8.93 4.82 33.67
N PRO A 425 -9.19 4.31 32.43
CA PRO A 425 -10.22 4.86 31.58
C PRO A 425 -11.61 4.49 32.11
N VAL A 426 -12.45 5.49 32.32
CA VAL A 426 -13.88 5.30 32.66
C VAL A 426 -14.67 5.49 31.38
N PHE A 427 -15.23 4.40 30.86
CA PHE A 427 -15.96 4.44 29.61
C PHE A 427 -17.35 5.07 29.79
N ALA A 428 -17.62 6.10 28.99
CA ALA A 428 -18.92 6.75 28.89
C ALA A 428 -19.61 6.39 27.58
N ASP A 429 -20.95 6.39 27.60
CA ASP A 429 -21.75 6.25 26.39
C ASP A 429 -21.74 7.54 25.56
N VAL A 430 -22.29 7.50 24.37
CA VAL A 430 -22.27 8.59 23.41
C VAL A 430 -23.69 8.96 22.94
N ASP A 431 -23.84 10.11 22.33
CA ASP A 431 -25.04 10.49 21.60
C ASP A 431 -25.18 9.69 20.30
N LEU A 432 -26.39 9.25 19.98
CA LEU A 432 -26.63 8.39 18.81
C LEU A 432 -26.43 9.13 17.47
N ALA A 433 -26.76 10.42 17.44
CA ALA A 433 -26.72 11.18 16.18
C ALA A 433 -25.29 11.57 15.79
N THR A 434 -24.44 11.84 16.78
CA THR A 434 -23.08 12.35 16.56
C THR A 434 -21.98 11.33 16.85
N GLY A 435 -22.27 10.32 17.68
CA GLY A 435 -21.27 9.39 18.19
C GLY A 435 -20.32 10.03 19.22
N ASN A 436 -20.63 11.22 19.72
CA ASN A 436 -19.76 11.98 20.61
C ASN A 436 -20.25 11.95 22.06
N LEU A 437 -19.33 12.23 23.01
CA LEU A 437 -19.68 12.48 24.40
C LEU A 437 -20.57 13.71 24.54
N THR A 438 -21.45 13.68 25.54
CA THR A 438 -22.19 14.84 26.02
C THR A 438 -21.92 15.08 27.50
N ALA A 439 -22.25 16.27 28.03
CA ALA A 439 -22.15 16.54 29.48
C ALA A 439 -22.94 15.49 30.29
N ALA A 440 -24.12 15.09 29.82
CA ALA A 440 -24.96 14.11 30.52
C ALA A 440 -24.31 12.71 30.54
N THR A 441 -23.68 12.24 29.43
CA THR A 441 -23.03 10.94 29.39
C THR A 441 -21.77 10.90 30.26
N VAL A 442 -21.06 12.03 30.38
CA VAL A 442 -19.90 12.16 31.28
C VAL A 442 -20.36 12.15 32.74
N ASP A 443 -21.40 12.93 33.06
CA ASP A 443 -21.92 13.05 34.45
C ASP A 443 -22.42 11.70 34.98
N ALA A 444 -23.00 10.88 34.12
CA ALA A 444 -23.50 9.55 34.47
C ALA A 444 -22.43 8.57 34.98
N VAL A 445 -21.16 8.78 34.63
CA VAL A 445 -20.05 7.83 34.93
C VAL A 445 -18.91 8.43 35.75
N ARG A 446 -18.80 9.76 35.85
CA ARG A 446 -17.73 10.39 36.64
C ARG A 446 -17.84 10.03 38.12
N THR A 447 -16.70 9.95 38.78
CA THR A 447 -16.57 9.63 40.20
C THR A 447 -15.72 10.70 40.92
N GLY A 448 -15.55 10.55 42.23
CA GLY A 448 -14.60 11.39 42.99
C GLY A 448 -13.12 11.22 42.62
N ARG A 449 -12.79 10.16 41.85
CA ARG A 449 -11.42 9.88 41.31
C ARG A 449 -11.23 10.43 39.91
N THR A 450 -12.28 10.88 39.26
CA THR A 450 -12.15 11.47 37.91
C THR A 450 -11.30 12.73 38.00
N LYS A 451 -10.25 12.77 37.16
CA LYS A 451 -9.27 13.87 37.09
C LYS A 451 -9.23 14.58 35.76
N ALA A 452 -9.80 14.01 34.72
CA ALA A 452 -9.91 14.60 33.40
C ALA A 452 -11.07 14.01 32.61
N VAL A 453 -11.52 14.72 31.59
CA VAL A 453 -12.41 14.25 30.55
C VAL A 453 -11.65 14.33 29.22
N LEU A 454 -11.67 13.27 28.42
CA LEU A 454 -11.10 13.24 27.09
C LEU A 454 -12.22 13.01 26.08
N VAL A 455 -12.58 14.05 25.33
CA VAL A 455 -13.60 13.99 24.28
C VAL A 455 -12.96 13.66 22.93
N VAL A 456 -13.67 12.95 22.08
CA VAL A 456 -13.23 12.63 20.70
C VAL A 456 -14.20 13.29 19.72
N HIS A 457 -13.69 13.87 18.65
CA HIS A 457 -14.49 14.34 17.52
C HIS A 457 -14.63 13.20 16.51
N GLN A 458 -15.65 12.35 16.70
CA GLN A 458 -15.80 11.08 16.01
C GLN A 458 -15.91 11.22 14.49
N ALA A 459 -15.00 10.57 13.76
CA ALA A 459 -15.00 10.53 12.30
C ALA A 459 -15.00 11.93 11.63
N GLY A 460 -14.64 12.98 12.39
CA GLY A 460 -14.66 14.35 11.94
C GLY A 460 -15.93 15.11 12.28
N VAL A 461 -16.92 14.46 12.91
CA VAL A 461 -18.13 15.13 13.46
C VAL A 461 -17.74 15.86 14.73
N PRO A 462 -17.89 17.20 14.81
CA PRO A 462 -17.50 17.95 15.99
C PRO A 462 -18.38 17.62 17.19
N ALA A 463 -17.76 17.40 18.35
CA ALA A 463 -18.47 17.32 19.63
C ALA A 463 -18.91 18.71 20.06
N ASP A 464 -19.98 18.81 20.87
CA ASP A 464 -20.40 20.05 21.52
C ASP A 464 -19.41 20.39 22.65
N VAL A 465 -18.25 20.92 22.24
CA VAL A 465 -17.20 21.28 23.20
C VAL A 465 -17.55 22.50 24.03
N ALA A 466 -18.48 23.34 23.60
CA ALA A 466 -18.93 24.46 24.39
C ALA A 466 -19.69 23.98 25.64
N ALA A 467 -20.66 23.11 25.46
CA ALA A 467 -21.40 22.50 26.56
C ALA A 467 -20.50 21.64 27.47
N LEU A 468 -19.57 20.84 26.85
CA LEU A 468 -18.64 20.02 27.61
C LEU A 468 -17.65 20.84 28.43
N ARG A 469 -17.08 21.93 27.90
CA ARG A 469 -16.19 22.85 28.63
C ARG A 469 -16.89 23.48 29.82
N ALA A 470 -18.11 24.01 29.62
CA ALA A 470 -18.90 24.59 30.70
C ALA A 470 -19.21 23.57 31.82
N ALA A 471 -19.56 22.33 31.47
CA ALA A 471 -19.78 21.29 32.44
C ALA A 471 -18.48 20.87 33.16
N CYS A 472 -17.39 20.72 32.46
CA CYS A 472 -16.08 20.36 33.04
C CYS A 472 -15.55 21.45 33.96
N GLU A 473 -15.73 22.73 33.61
CA GLU A 473 -15.43 23.87 34.49
C GLU A 473 -16.23 23.79 35.78
N GLY A 474 -17.55 23.53 35.69
CA GLY A 474 -18.40 23.34 36.85
C GLY A 474 -18.02 22.18 37.75
N TRP A 475 -17.36 21.16 37.21
CA TRP A 475 -16.85 20.02 37.97
C TRP A 475 -15.39 20.20 38.42
N GLY A 476 -14.68 21.22 37.98
CA GLY A 476 -13.26 21.45 38.24
C GLY A 476 -12.36 20.41 37.53
N LEU A 477 -12.78 19.92 36.37
CA LEU A 477 -12.07 18.92 35.58
C LEU A 477 -11.48 19.51 34.27
N PRO A 478 -10.22 19.24 33.91
CA PRO A 478 -9.70 19.59 32.60
C PRO A 478 -10.37 18.76 31.51
N LEU A 479 -10.65 19.42 30.37
CA LEU A 479 -11.11 18.76 29.12
C LEU A 479 -9.96 18.70 28.12
N VAL A 480 -9.64 17.50 27.66
CA VAL A 480 -8.69 17.22 26.55
C VAL A 480 -9.49 16.85 25.31
N GLU A 481 -9.12 17.37 24.16
CA GLU A 481 -9.79 17.09 22.89
C GLU A 481 -8.93 16.14 22.03
N ASP A 482 -9.44 14.94 21.74
CA ASP A 482 -8.92 14.08 20.70
C ASP A 482 -9.51 14.53 19.35
N ALA A 483 -8.77 15.40 18.67
CA ALA A 483 -9.10 15.96 17.39
C ALA A 483 -8.45 15.19 16.21
N ALA A 484 -8.06 13.93 16.43
CA ALA A 484 -7.37 13.09 15.45
C ALA A 484 -8.07 13.01 14.09
N CYS A 485 -9.38 13.21 14.05
CA CYS A 485 -10.19 13.15 12.84
C CYS A 485 -10.75 14.53 12.41
N ALA A 486 -10.46 15.63 13.12
CA ALA A 486 -11.28 16.84 13.05
C ALA A 486 -10.61 18.06 12.40
N ILE A 487 -9.44 17.91 11.77
CA ILE A 487 -8.81 19.03 11.08
C ILE A 487 -9.75 19.56 9.97
N GLY A 488 -10.06 20.86 10.04
CA GLY A 488 -11.01 21.53 9.14
C GLY A 488 -12.48 21.37 9.52
N SER A 489 -12.81 20.66 10.62
CA SER A 489 -14.15 20.71 11.23
C SER A 489 -14.29 21.97 12.08
N THR A 490 -15.53 22.46 12.24
CA THR A 490 -15.83 23.70 12.98
C THR A 490 -16.92 23.49 14.03
N VAL A 491 -16.83 24.24 15.12
CA VAL A 491 -17.88 24.42 16.13
C VAL A 491 -18.23 25.91 16.17
N ASP A 492 -19.47 26.26 15.98
CA ASP A 492 -19.97 27.66 15.93
C ASP A 492 -19.13 28.54 14.97
N GLY A 493 -18.70 27.99 13.83
CA GLY A 493 -17.88 28.64 12.82
C GLY A 493 -16.39 28.79 13.18
N ALA A 494 -15.95 28.34 14.36
CA ALA A 494 -14.55 28.30 14.75
C ALA A 494 -13.96 26.92 14.55
N SER A 495 -12.63 26.83 14.25
CA SER A 495 -11.96 25.54 14.13
C SER A 495 -12.09 24.71 15.41
N VAL A 496 -12.33 23.40 15.27
CA VAL A 496 -12.15 22.46 16.40
C VAL A 496 -10.76 22.69 17.00
N GLY A 497 -10.61 22.50 18.30
CA GLY A 497 -9.37 22.71 19.05
C GLY A 497 -9.08 24.18 19.42
N ARG A 498 -9.78 25.14 18.84
CA ARG A 498 -9.64 26.54 19.23
C ARG A 498 -10.11 26.73 20.68
N GLY A 499 -9.28 27.37 21.51
CA GLY A 499 -9.55 27.56 22.93
C GLY A 499 -9.57 26.26 23.75
N ALA A 500 -9.09 25.15 23.21
CA ALA A 500 -8.90 23.93 23.97
C ALA A 500 -7.75 24.08 24.96
N LEU A 501 -7.88 23.51 26.16
CA LEU A 501 -6.77 23.40 27.08
C LEU A 501 -5.62 22.66 26.41
N LEU A 502 -5.91 21.46 25.87
CA LEU A 502 -5.01 20.63 25.06
C LEU A 502 -5.86 19.92 24.00
N ALA A 503 -5.48 20.04 22.72
CA ALA A 503 -6.07 19.25 21.64
C ALA A 503 -5.01 18.45 20.90
N ALA A 504 -5.27 17.15 20.68
CA ALA A 504 -4.37 16.20 20.03
C ALA A 504 -4.82 15.89 18.60
N TRP A 505 -3.88 15.95 17.66
CA TRP A 505 -4.12 15.79 16.21
C TRP A 505 -3.34 14.65 15.62
N SER A 506 -3.84 14.07 14.51
CA SER A 506 -3.23 12.94 13.82
C SER A 506 -2.91 13.27 12.37
N PHE A 507 -1.73 12.84 11.92
CA PHE A 507 -1.27 12.95 10.53
C PHE A 507 -0.97 11.56 9.91
N HIS A 508 -1.66 10.52 10.41
CA HIS A 508 -1.60 9.18 9.83
C HIS A 508 -2.19 9.17 8.40
N PRO A 509 -1.76 8.29 7.46
CA PRO A 509 -2.22 8.27 6.05
C PRO A 509 -3.74 8.17 5.84
N ARG A 510 -4.48 7.70 6.84
CA ARG A 510 -5.95 7.66 6.80
C ARG A 510 -6.63 8.97 7.15
N LYS A 511 -5.88 10.01 7.51
CA LYS A 511 -6.43 11.32 7.86
C LYS A 511 -6.51 12.25 6.65
N LEU A 512 -7.20 13.37 6.78
CA LEU A 512 -7.28 14.36 5.71
C LEU A 512 -5.90 14.91 5.36
N LEU A 513 -5.13 15.26 6.39
CA LEU A 513 -3.75 15.70 6.28
C LEU A 513 -2.84 14.57 6.75
N THR A 514 -1.80 14.24 6.00
CA THR A 514 -0.85 13.20 6.38
C THR A 514 0.61 13.61 6.22
N THR A 515 1.43 13.10 7.12
CA THR A 515 2.91 13.17 7.07
C THR A 515 3.55 11.77 7.00
N GLY A 516 2.73 10.74 6.63
CA GLY A 516 3.07 9.33 6.81
C GLY A 516 2.73 8.86 8.23
N GLU A 517 3.50 9.24 9.21
CA GLU A 517 3.17 9.21 10.63
C GLU A 517 3.39 10.60 11.22
N GLY A 518 2.63 10.97 12.23
CA GLY A 518 2.76 12.26 12.89
C GLY A 518 1.57 12.62 13.77
N GLY A 519 1.78 13.59 14.62
CA GLY A 519 0.76 14.20 15.46
C GLY A 519 1.14 15.61 15.89
N MET A 520 0.20 16.27 16.55
CA MET A 520 0.37 17.62 17.09
C MET A 520 -0.40 17.74 18.40
N VAL A 521 0.10 18.51 19.33
CA VAL A 521 -0.70 19.04 20.46
C VAL A 521 -0.82 20.54 20.31
N THR A 522 -2.04 21.08 20.38
CA THR A 522 -2.27 22.52 20.36
C THR A 522 -2.81 23.01 21.69
N THR A 523 -2.45 24.24 22.06
CA THR A 523 -2.88 24.92 23.28
C THR A 523 -2.71 26.43 23.13
N ASP A 524 -3.49 27.22 23.93
CA ASP A 524 -3.29 28.66 24.01
C ASP A 524 -2.35 29.06 25.14
N ASP A 525 -1.97 28.13 26.01
CA ASP A 525 -1.12 28.35 27.17
C ASP A 525 0.34 28.08 26.88
N ALA A 526 1.20 29.09 27.09
CA ALA A 526 2.63 29.02 26.83
C ALA A 526 3.37 28.09 27.79
N GLU A 527 2.90 27.89 29.02
CA GLU A 527 3.53 27.01 30.02
C GLU A 527 3.27 25.55 29.63
N TRP A 528 2.05 25.20 29.21
CA TRP A 528 1.74 23.88 28.66
C TRP A 528 2.57 23.61 27.40
N ALA A 529 2.64 24.55 26.48
CA ALA A 529 3.44 24.40 25.27
C ALA A 529 4.94 24.16 25.57
N ALA A 530 5.50 24.94 26.50
CA ALA A 530 6.88 24.77 26.93
C ALA A 530 7.11 23.41 27.59
N ARG A 531 6.20 22.93 28.44
CA ARG A 531 6.30 21.63 29.09
C ARG A 531 6.21 20.49 28.06
N LEU A 532 5.26 20.56 27.13
CA LEU A 532 5.12 19.57 26.06
C LEU A 532 6.36 19.48 25.17
N ARG A 533 6.99 20.62 24.83
CA ARG A 533 8.25 20.65 24.08
C ARG A 533 9.39 19.96 24.83
N ARG A 534 9.48 20.16 26.16
CA ARG A 534 10.47 19.45 26.98
C ARG A 534 10.18 17.94 27.04
N LEU A 535 8.93 17.57 27.34
CA LEU A 535 8.54 16.18 27.49
C LEU A 535 8.78 15.36 26.22
N ARG A 536 8.50 15.91 25.02
CA ARG A 536 8.74 15.22 23.74
C ARG A 536 10.22 14.99 23.44
N GLU A 537 11.12 15.71 24.13
CA GLU A 537 12.57 15.73 23.91
C GLU A 537 13.34 15.39 25.19
N HIS A 538 13.03 14.23 25.78
CA HIS A 538 13.69 13.65 26.96
C HIS A 538 13.63 14.50 28.25
N GLY A 539 12.81 15.54 28.33
CA GLY A 539 12.76 16.46 29.47
C GLY A 539 13.89 17.48 29.50
N MET A 540 14.58 17.72 28.39
CA MET A 540 15.69 18.67 28.28
C MET A 540 15.22 20.12 28.43
N ASN A 541 16.04 20.93 29.11
CA ASN A 541 15.79 22.37 29.27
C ASN A 541 16.20 23.21 28.06
N VAL A 542 16.97 22.66 27.12
CA VAL A 542 17.43 23.33 25.90
C VAL A 542 17.26 22.36 24.75
N SER A 543 16.57 22.76 23.71
CA SER A 543 16.31 21.92 22.54
C SER A 543 17.59 21.65 21.72
N ALA A 544 17.58 20.58 20.90
CA ALA A 544 18.66 20.30 19.97
C ALA A 544 18.85 21.44 18.95
N ALA A 545 17.78 22.10 18.52
CA ALA A 545 17.83 23.23 17.60
C ALA A 545 18.49 24.45 18.25
N GLU A 546 18.17 24.76 19.50
CA GLU A 546 18.79 25.88 20.26
C GLU A 546 20.31 25.61 20.50
N ARG A 547 20.68 24.37 20.79
CA ARG A 547 22.10 24.00 20.92
C ARG A 547 22.88 24.18 19.63
N HIS A 548 22.29 23.80 18.48
CA HIS A 548 22.91 24.01 17.16
C HIS A 548 23.00 25.48 16.77
N ALA A 549 22.02 26.28 17.16
CA ALA A 549 22.02 27.74 16.89
C ALA A 549 22.99 28.51 17.82
N SER A 550 23.41 27.92 18.93
CA SER A 550 24.32 28.55 19.89
C SER A 550 25.77 28.53 19.37
N GLY A 551 26.40 29.70 19.28
CA GLY A 551 27.81 29.80 18.98
C GLY A 551 28.72 29.44 20.17
N LYS A 552 28.17 28.96 21.30
CA LYS A 552 28.89 28.56 22.51
C LYS A 552 28.45 27.16 22.95
N PRO A 553 29.33 26.38 23.62
CA PRO A 553 28.90 25.11 24.20
C PRO A 553 27.78 25.34 25.22
N VAL A 554 26.64 24.69 24.98
CA VAL A 554 25.49 24.68 25.88
C VAL A 554 25.40 23.30 26.51
N LEU A 555 25.45 23.26 27.85
CA LEU A 555 25.21 22.03 28.60
C LEU A 555 23.74 21.92 28.93
N GLU A 556 23.13 20.86 28.46
CA GLU A 556 21.74 20.54 28.76
C GLU A 556 21.57 19.90 30.13
N SER A 557 20.40 20.08 30.70
CA SER A 557 19.93 19.41 31.90
C SER A 557 18.59 18.77 31.64
N TYR A 558 18.31 17.65 32.27
CA TYR A 558 17.05 16.90 32.13
C TYR A 558 16.20 17.18 33.37
N LEU A 559 15.17 18.00 33.22
CA LEU A 559 14.38 18.53 34.32
C LEU A 559 13.29 17.59 34.83
N GLU A 560 12.81 16.70 33.97
CA GLU A 560 11.79 15.71 34.27
C GLU A 560 11.98 14.48 33.36
N THR A 561 11.35 13.35 33.68
CA THR A 561 11.35 12.19 32.79
C THR A 561 10.56 12.54 31.54
N GLY A 562 11.22 12.56 30.40
CA GLY A 562 10.63 12.84 29.10
C GLY A 562 10.76 11.67 28.14
N PHE A 563 10.33 11.88 26.89
CA PHE A 563 10.19 10.85 25.87
C PHE A 563 10.91 11.26 24.58
N ASN A 564 11.16 10.32 23.70
CA ASN A 564 11.56 10.63 22.34
C ASN A 564 10.34 10.55 21.40
N TYR A 565 9.57 11.63 21.37
CA TYR A 565 8.36 11.75 20.56
C TYR A 565 8.48 12.83 19.48
N ARG A 566 9.71 13.11 19.06
CA ARG A 566 10.00 14.15 18.05
C ARG A 566 9.43 13.79 16.68
N MET A 567 8.87 14.78 16.00
CA MET A 567 8.62 14.73 14.55
C MET A 567 9.91 15.07 13.80
N THR A 568 10.11 14.52 12.63
CA THR A 568 11.25 14.82 11.75
C THR A 568 10.95 15.99 10.82
N ASP A 569 11.99 16.69 10.37
CA ASP A 569 11.85 17.75 9.35
C ASP A 569 11.34 17.22 8.00
N ILE A 570 11.61 15.94 7.69
CA ILE A 570 11.06 15.28 6.50
C ILE A 570 9.53 15.20 6.58
N GLN A 571 9.01 14.74 7.71
CA GLN A 571 7.56 14.67 7.97
C GLN A 571 6.93 16.07 7.97
N ALA A 572 7.58 17.03 8.61
CA ALA A 572 7.09 18.41 8.69
C ALA A 572 7.06 19.10 7.31
N ALA A 573 8.03 18.81 6.43
CA ALA A 573 8.05 19.31 5.06
C ALA A 573 6.82 18.83 4.27
N VAL A 574 6.52 17.53 4.36
CA VAL A 574 5.29 16.96 3.79
C VAL A 574 4.05 17.61 4.42
N GLY A 575 4.04 17.80 5.74
CA GLY A 575 2.95 18.42 6.48
C GLY A 575 2.64 19.85 6.01
N LEU A 576 3.66 20.66 5.73
CA LEU A 576 3.51 22.02 5.19
C LEU A 576 2.85 22.02 3.81
N ALA A 577 3.28 21.12 2.89
CA ALA A 577 2.67 20.98 1.58
C ALA A 577 1.19 20.55 1.68
N GLN A 578 0.89 19.59 2.56
CA GLN A 578 -0.47 19.13 2.82
C GLN A 578 -1.35 20.23 3.43
N LEU A 579 -0.82 21.01 4.37
CA LEU A 579 -1.54 22.09 5.03
C LEU A 579 -1.97 23.19 4.05
N ALA A 580 -1.14 23.48 3.07
CA ALA A 580 -1.41 24.49 2.04
C ALA A 580 -2.64 24.15 1.18
N ARG A 581 -2.96 22.86 0.99
CA ARG A 581 -4.14 22.41 0.22
C ARG A 581 -5.33 21.96 1.08
N LEU A 582 -5.26 22.10 2.40
CA LEU A 582 -6.27 21.58 3.31
C LEU A 582 -7.69 22.06 3.00
N ASP A 583 -7.88 23.35 2.64
CA ASP A 583 -9.20 23.89 2.31
C ASP A 583 -9.82 23.20 1.10
N ALA A 584 -9.01 22.94 0.06
CA ALA A 584 -9.46 22.20 -1.12
C ALA A 584 -9.83 20.74 -0.77
N LEU A 585 -9.06 20.09 0.12
CA LEU A 585 -9.36 18.75 0.62
C LEU A 585 -10.70 18.71 1.35
N VAL A 586 -10.91 19.62 2.30
CA VAL A 586 -12.15 19.70 3.09
C VAL A 586 -13.34 20.00 2.19
N ALA A 587 -13.23 20.99 1.30
CA ALA A 587 -14.29 21.35 0.36
C ALA A 587 -14.70 20.14 -0.53
N ARG A 588 -13.72 19.42 -1.08
CA ARG A 588 -13.99 18.25 -1.91
C ARG A 588 -14.67 17.11 -1.14
N ARG A 589 -14.25 16.85 0.09
CA ARG A 589 -14.90 15.83 0.93
C ARG A 589 -16.33 16.21 1.30
N ARG A 590 -16.58 17.48 1.61
CA ARG A 590 -17.93 17.98 1.88
C ARG A 590 -18.84 17.86 0.66
N GLU A 591 -18.34 18.18 -0.54
CA GLU A 591 -19.05 17.97 -1.82
C GLU A 591 -19.46 16.50 -2.00
N LEU A 592 -18.52 15.57 -1.86
CA LEU A 592 -18.76 14.14 -1.95
C LEU A 592 -19.71 13.63 -0.85
N GLY A 593 -19.55 14.12 0.38
CA GLY A 593 -20.44 13.81 1.51
C GLY A 593 -21.87 14.27 1.25
N ALA A 594 -22.05 15.49 0.75
CA ALA A 594 -23.36 16.03 0.38
C ALA A 594 -24.01 15.24 -0.76
N ARG A 595 -23.22 14.75 -1.73
CA ARG A 595 -23.72 13.88 -2.79
C ARG A 595 -24.22 12.53 -2.22
N TYR A 596 -23.44 11.88 -1.36
CA TYR A 596 -23.90 10.68 -0.66
C TYR A 596 -25.19 10.91 0.14
N ALA A 597 -25.27 12.01 0.88
CA ALA A 597 -26.48 12.33 1.65
C ALA A 597 -27.74 12.41 0.77
N ARG A 598 -27.62 12.99 -0.44
CA ARG A 598 -28.73 13.02 -1.41
C ARG A 598 -29.03 11.62 -1.98
N LEU A 599 -28.00 10.87 -2.36
CA LEU A 599 -28.17 9.54 -2.99
C LEU A 599 -28.70 8.47 -2.02
N LEU A 600 -28.48 8.65 -0.72
CA LEU A 600 -28.87 7.70 0.33
C LEU A 600 -30.17 8.10 1.04
N ALA A 601 -30.75 9.26 0.72
CA ALA A 601 -31.90 9.80 1.44
C ALA A 601 -33.16 8.93 1.34
N ASP A 602 -33.27 8.15 0.28
CA ASP A 602 -34.40 7.25 -0.04
C ASP A 602 -34.11 5.77 0.19
N VAL A 603 -32.94 5.44 0.81
CA VAL A 603 -32.59 4.03 1.11
C VAL A 603 -33.17 3.67 2.49
N PRO A 604 -34.20 2.79 2.55
CA PRO A 604 -34.85 2.43 3.81
C PRO A 604 -33.88 1.76 4.76
N GLY A 605 -33.96 2.07 6.05
CA GLY A 605 -33.15 1.44 7.08
C GLY A 605 -31.68 1.88 7.12
N LEU A 606 -31.28 2.89 6.32
CA LEU A 606 -29.90 3.38 6.29
C LEU A 606 -29.86 4.85 6.71
N VAL A 607 -29.18 5.14 7.83
CA VAL A 607 -29.07 6.47 8.41
C VAL A 607 -27.65 7.01 8.19
N PRO A 608 -27.43 7.96 7.26
CA PRO A 608 -26.13 8.55 7.04
C PRO A 608 -25.74 9.56 8.12
N VAL A 609 -24.43 9.69 8.36
CA VAL A 609 -23.85 10.74 9.20
C VAL A 609 -24.28 12.13 8.71
N ARG A 610 -24.54 13.03 9.66
CA ARG A 610 -24.91 14.43 9.41
C ARG A 610 -24.12 15.36 10.29
N ASP A 611 -23.99 16.60 9.83
CA ASP A 611 -23.47 17.69 10.66
C ASP A 611 -24.42 17.94 11.83
N PRO A 612 -23.93 18.15 13.07
CA PRO A 612 -24.74 18.58 14.19
C PRO A 612 -25.10 20.09 14.06
N GLU A 613 -26.12 20.51 14.79
CA GLU A 613 -26.57 21.92 14.76
C GLU A 613 -25.49 22.93 15.19
N HIS A 614 -24.58 22.51 16.07
CA HIS A 614 -23.50 23.35 16.62
C HIS A 614 -22.23 23.34 15.75
N GLY A 615 -22.17 22.66 14.59
CA GLY A 615 -20.94 22.67 13.81
C GLY A 615 -20.99 21.91 12.52
N GLU A 616 -19.87 21.97 11.80
CA GLU A 616 -19.69 21.33 10.52
C GLU A 616 -18.53 20.33 10.54
N GLY A 617 -18.80 19.08 10.12
CA GLY A 617 -17.81 18.03 10.00
C GLY A 617 -16.99 18.14 8.71
N ASN A 618 -15.80 17.56 8.70
CA ASN A 618 -14.91 17.48 7.56
C ASN A 618 -15.09 16.19 6.72
N PHE A 619 -16.00 15.32 7.13
CA PHE A 619 -16.18 13.98 6.57
C PHE A 619 -14.87 13.19 6.49
N GLN A 620 -14.10 13.16 7.59
CA GLN A 620 -12.93 12.28 7.73
C GLN A 620 -13.30 10.83 7.39
N SER A 621 -14.47 10.40 7.81
CA SER A 621 -15.10 9.15 7.40
C SER A 621 -16.57 9.41 7.11
N TYR A 622 -17.08 8.84 6.03
CA TYR A 622 -18.52 8.83 5.78
C TYR A 622 -19.08 7.52 6.33
N TRP A 623 -19.65 7.60 7.53
CA TRP A 623 -20.25 6.42 8.13
C TRP A 623 -21.78 6.46 8.02
N VAL A 624 -22.36 5.27 7.98
CA VAL A 624 -23.80 5.06 7.96
C VAL A 624 -24.16 4.07 9.05
N LEU A 625 -25.35 4.24 9.63
CA LEU A 625 -25.91 3.34 10.64
C LEU A 625 -27.07 2.57 9.99
N LEU A 626 -27.06 1.25 10.17
CA LEU A 626 -28.19 0.39 9.83
C LEU A 626 -29.19 0.46 10.98
N ASP A 627 -30.44 0.79 10.70
CA ASP A 627 -31.52 0.67 11.68
C ASP A 627 -32.19 -0.70 11.60
N GLY A 628 -33.18 -0.97 12.46
CA GLY A 628 -33.84 -2.26 12.52
C GLY A 628 -34.68 -2.61 11.27
N GLU A 629 -34.86 -1.70 10.33
CA GLU A 629 -35.59 -1.92 9.07
C GLU A 629 -34.67 -2.36 7.92
N PHE A 630 -33.35 -2.20 8.04
CA PHE A 630 -32.40 -2.63 7.00
C PHE A 630 -32.34 -4.17 6.97
N PRO A 631 -32.59 -4.84 5.82
CA PRO A 631 -32.86 -6.28 5.79
C PRO A 631 -31.66 -7.19 6.03
N VAL A 632 -30.41 -6.67 5.90
CA VAL A 632 -29.20 -7.45 6.14
C VAL A 632 -28.32 -6.81 7.23
N GLY A 633 -27.58 -7.63 7.96
CA GLY A 633 -26.65 -7.14 8.98
C GLY A 633 -25.40 -6.51 8.38
N ARG A 634 -24.67 -5.72 9.20
CA ARG A 634 -23.46 -5.01 8.78
C ARG A 634 -22.42 -5.93 8.13
N ASP A 635 -22.15 -7.10 8.70
CA ASP A 635 -21.07 -7.98 8.23
C ASP A 635 -21.43 -8.62 6.88
N GLU A 636 -22.72 -8.94 6.67
CA GLU A 636 -23.21 -9.37 5.38
C GLU A 636 -23.13 -8.24 4.33
N LEU A 637 -23.51 -7.02 4.71
CA LEU A 637 -23.38 -5.85 3.82
C LEU A 637 -21.92 -5.56 3.44
N LEU A 638 -20.99 -5.73 4.36
CA LEU A 638 -19.55 -5.61 4.08
C LEU A 638 -19.09 -6.69 3.07
N ALA A 639 -19.60 -7.92 3.17
CA ALA A 639 -19.30 -8.99 2.22
C ALA A 639 -19.86 -8.66 0.82
N LEU A 640 -21.11 -8.18 0.72
CA LEU A 640 -21.72 -7.75 -0.56
C LEU A 640 -20.95 -6.61 -1.24
N LEU A 641 -20.52 -5.63 -0.46
CA LEU A 641 -19.67 -4.54 -0.96
C LEU A 641 -18.32 -5.07 -1.46
N ALA A 642 -17.70 -5.97 -0.72
CA ALA A 642 -16.43 -6.59 -1.10
C ALA A 642 -16.52 -7.42 -2.38
N GLU A 643 -17.60 -8.21 -2.55
CA GLU A 643 -17.91 -8.96 -3.78
C GLU A 643 -18.08 -8.03 -4.99
N ALA A 644 -18.69 -6.83 -4.78
CA ALA A 644 -18.79 -5.80 -5.79
C ALA A 644 -17.49 -5.01 -6.03
N GLY A 645 -16.36 -5.41 -5.40
CA GLY A 645 -15.08 -4.71 -5.52
C GLY A 645 -15.02 -3.39 -4.76
N ILE A 646 -15.87 -3.19 -3.74
CA ILE A 646 -15.94 -1.97 -2.94
C ILE A 646 -15.37 -2.24 -1.55
N SER A 647 -14.30 -1.52 -1.19
CA SER A 647 -13.72 -1.59 0.15
C SER A 647 -14.51 -0.70 1.11
N ALA A 648 -15.24 -1.32 2.02
CA ALA A 648 -15.86 -0.65 3.16
C ALA A 648 -15.26 -1.19 4.46
N ARG A 649 -15.60 -0.62 5.59
CA ARG A 649 -15.10 -1.04 6.91
C ARG A 649 -16.23 -1.08 7.93
N ARG A 650 -16.04 -1.89 8.99
CA ARG A 650 -16.84 -1.73 10.20
C ARG A 650 -16.75 -0.27 10.66
N GLY A 651 -17.79 0.24 11.26
CA GLY A 651 -17.82 1.57 11.85
C GLY A 651 -16.81 1.74 13.00
N ILE A 652 -17.06 2.72 13.84
CA ILE A 652 -16.18 3.01 14.98
C ILE A 652 -16.29 1.85 15.99
N MET A 653 -15.16 1.40 16.53
CA MET A 653 -15.12 0.31 17.50
C MET A 653 -15.59 0.75 18.89
N ALA A 654 -16.07 -0.18 19.70
CA ALA A 654 -16.34 0.00 21.12
C ALA A 654 -15.16 -0.56 21.93
N SER A 655 -14.35 0.31 22.52
CA SER A 655 -13.11 -0.07 23.20
C SER A 655 -13.33 -1.06 24.34
N HIS A 656 -14.44 -0.94 25.10
CA HIS A 656 -14.75 -1.84 26.21
C HIS A 656 -15.07 -3.28 25.76
N LEU A 657 -15.41 -3.50 24.49
CA LEU A 657 -15.65 -4.83 23.90
C LEU A 657 -14.40 -5.48 23.32
N GLU A 658 -13.30 -4.73 23.22
CA GLU A 658 -12.07 -5.28 22.67
C GLU A 658 -11.33 -6.15 23.71
N PRO A 659 -10.66 -7.23 23.29
CA PRO A 659 -9.98 -8.16 24.20
C PRO A 659 -8.99 -7.50 25.17
N ALA A 660 -8.38 -6.37 24.78
CA ALA A 660 -7.45 -5.61 25.61
C ALA A 660 -8.10 -5.02 26.87
N TYR A 661 -9.43 -4.89 26.87
CA TYR A 661 -10.23 -4.38 27.98
C TYR A 661 -11.17 -5.44 28.56
N ALA A 662 -10.98 -6.72 28.22
CA ALA A 662 -11.76 -7.81 28.80
C ALA A 662 -11.62 -7.82 30.34
N GLY A 663 -12.75 -7.76 31.05
CA GLY A 663 -12.78 -7.67 32.52
C GLY A 663 -12.55 -6.28 33.11
N HIS A 664 -12.34 -5.26 32.28
CA HIS A 664 -12.36 -3.86 32.74
C HIS A 664 -13.81 -3.44 33.10
N PRO A 665 -14.05 -2.84 34.27
CA PRO A 665 -15.40 -2.40 34.64
C PRO A 665 -15.92 -1.37 33.63
N ALA A 666 -17.07 -1.62 33.05
CA ALA A 666 -17.79 -0.67 32.22
C ALA A 666 -19.26 -0.61 32.65
N ALA A 667 -19.85 0.57 32.64
CA ALA A 667 -21.29 0.73 32.73
C ALA A 667 -21.95 0.13 31.45
N ALA A 668 -23.27 -0.01 31.46
CA ALA A 668 -24.00 -0.34 30.24
C ALA A 668 -23.88 0.83 29.24
N LEU A 669 -23.44 0.55 28.02
CA LEU A 669 -23.16 1.53 26.97
C LEU A 669 -23.99 1.22 25.70
N PRO A 670 -25.35 1.22 25.81
CA PRO A 670 -26.21 0.67 24.76
C PRO A 670 -26.11 1.43 23.43
N VAL A 671 -25.87 2.74 23.44
CA VAL A 671 -25.72 3.53 22.22
C VAL A 671 -24.39 3.23 21.55
N THR A 672 -23.32 3.18 22.30
CA THR A 672 -21.97 2.78 21.82
C THR A 672 -22.01 1.39 21.19
N GLU A 673 -22.62 0.41 21.88
CA GLU A 673 -22.71 -0.96 21.39
C GLU A 673 -23.53 -1.04 20.10
N ARG A 674 -24.64 -0.30 20.01
CA ARG A 674 -25.47 -0.20 18.81
C ARG A 674 -24.69 0.38 17.65
N ILE A 675 -24.04 1.54 17.82
CA ILE A 675 -23.26 2.16 16.73
C ILE A 675 -22.12 1.24 16.29
N SER A 676 -21.39 0.64 17.23
CA SER A 676 -20.27 -0.27 16.92
C SER A 676 -20.73 -1.53 16.17
N ARG A 677 -21.91 -2.09 16.49
CA ARG A 677 -22.46 -3.27 15.85
C ARG A 677 -23.04 -2.97 14.47
N ASP A 678 -23.78 -1.88 14.33
CA ASP A 678 -24.67 -1.65 13.21
C ASP A 678 -24.14 -0.58 12.22
N SER A 679 -22.97 0.03 12.46
CA SER A 679 -22.42 1.03 11.54
C SER A 679 -21.32 0.49 10.64
N LEU A 680 -21.16 1.13 9.47
CA LEU A 680 -20.06 0.89 8.54
C LEU A 680 -19.57 2.20 7.93
N ILE A 681 -18.32 2.21 7.47
CA ILE A 681 -17.67 3.35 6.81
C ILE A 681 -17.64 3.07 5.31
N LEU A 682 -18.25 3.95 4.53
CA LEU A 682 -18.26 3.92 3.07
C LEU A 682 -17.00 4.57 2.48
N PRO A 683 -16.62 4.21 1.25
CA PRO A 683 -15.54 4.88 0.52
C PRO A 683 -15.73 6.39 0.43
N LEU A 684 -14.71 7.16 0.78
CA LEU A 684 -14.68 8.60 0.56
C LEU A 684 -13.22 9.08 0.45
N PHE A 685 -12.82 9.57 -0.72
CA PHE A 685 -11.49 10.12 -0.99
C PHE A 685 -11.54 11.18 -2.10
N HIS A 686 -10.56 12.09 -2.14
CA HIS A 686 -10.59 13.30 -2.97
C HIS A 686 -10.71 13.05 -4.47
N THR A 687 -10.12 11.96 -5.00
CA THR A 687 -10.21 11.56 -6.43
C THR A 687 -11.41 10.68 -6.74
N MET A 688 -12.30 10.44 -5.77
CA MET A 688 -13.50 9.63 -5.98
C MET A 688 -14.41 10.27 -7.02
N THR A 689 -14.79 9.48 -8.04
CA THR A 689 -15.69 9.94 -9.11
C THR A 689 -17.17 9.78 -8.73
N GLU A 690 -18.06 10.44 -9.47
CA GLU A 690 -19.49 10.28 -9.29
C GLU A 690 -19.96 8.86 -9.59
N GLU A 691 -19.40 8.23 -10.64
CA GLU A 691 -19.70 6.85 -11.02
C GLU A 691 -19.28 5.86 -9.92
N GLN A 692 -18.16 6.12 -9.23
CA GLN A 692 -17.76 5.30 -8.09
C GLN A 692 -18.76 5.42 -6.94
N GLN A 693 -19.27 6.63 -6.64
CA GLN A 693 -20.31 6.82 -5.62
C GLN A 693 -21.62 6.13 -6.03
N ASP A 694 -22.04 6.27 -7.29
CA ASP A 694 -23.25 5.63 -7.81
C ASP A 694 -23.18 4.11 -7.69
N ARG A 695 -22.01 3.53 -7.97
CA ARG A 695 -21.77 2.10 -7.82
C ARG A 695 -21.85 1.64 -6.35
N VAL A 696 -21.31 2.41 -5.39
CA VAL A 696 -21.46 2.13 -3.96
C VAL A 696 -22.94 2.16 -3.58
N VAL A 697 -23.69 3.19 -4.01
CA VAL A 697 -25.10 3.35 -3.69
C VAL A 697 -25.96 2.27 -4.32
N ALA A 698 -25.64 1.81 -5.53
CA ALA A 698 -26.35 0.71 -6.19
C ALA A 698 -26.33 -0.58 -5.34
N VAL A 699 -25.16 -0.95 -4.81
CA VAL A 699 -25.04 -2.14 -3.93
C VAL A 699 -25.84 -1.96 -2.63
N LEU A 700 -25.83 -0.75 -2.05
CA LEU A 700 -26.63 -0.46 -0.84
C LEU A 700 -28.13 -0.56 -1.11
N ARG A 701 -28.61 -0.07 -2.26
CA ARG A 701 -30.01 -0.17 -2.68
C ARG A 701 -30.44 -1.61 -2.98
N GLU A 702 -29.56 -2.38 -3.64
CA GLU A 702 -29.81 -3.81 -3.86
C GLU A 702 -29.89 -4.58 -2.55
N ALA A 703 -29.02 -4.27 -1.59
CA ALA A 703 -29.05 -4.87 -0.24
C ALA A 703 -30.34 -4.48 0.51
N ALA A 704 -30.77 -3.22 0.43
CA ALA A 704 -32.00 -2.74 1.05
C ALA A 704 -33.28 -3.34 0.41
N ALA A 705 -33.20 -3.79 -0.83
CA ALA A 705 -34.34 -4.44 -1.53
C ALA A 705 -34.44 -5.95 -1.24
N ARG A 706 -33.49 -6.58 -0.56
CA ARG A 706 -33.56 -7.99 -0.15
C ARG A 706 -34.68 -8.15 0.88
N ARG A 707 -35.57 -9.14 0.68
CA ARG A 707 -36.68 -9.46 1.58
C ARG A 707 -36.33 -10.68 2.45
#